data_26446f233bd7c09545f72d3ef51ebeef
#
_entry.id   26446f233bd7c09545f72d3ef51ebeef
#
_cell.length_a   1.000
_cell.length_b   1.000
_cell.length_c   1.000
_cell.angle_alpha   90.00
_cell.angle_beta   90.00
_cell.angle_gamma   90.00
#
_symmetry.space_group_name_H-M   'P 1'
#
loop_
_entity.id
_entity.type
_entity.pdbx_description
1 polymer ?
#
loop_
_entity_poly.entity_id
_entity_poly.type
_entity_poly.pdbx_seq_one_letter_code
_entity_poly.pdbx_strand_id
1 'polypeptide(L)'
;MTSPAATDLFARASDALTRGHGAEAATLLVRALKQPGIARDEFMQLRCALAEAWLLQDDLRQATEALGQPPGERERLHPARLSELWRLHGRLAVARGEPSRAIAFLTRALKQAERAHDSRAIGLAHYELALSYRQVGEGAIVREHIAQAASALHAAGDGRHLALVHSLTGITLAQDGRLDEAMAALRHAERLAIMVHAHDVLAIVCGNQANVAMMQHRHDQALALAERSVELQEESGTPHGLGIALASLGQISVRLGNLTRAEQVLNRALDVRSPLQFMRETTGAVFDTLAQIHLIRGNHEEAGRFLQRSREAYGDPGAHSNRWYQWSVRVLEGRVALRGGRPAQALAIADDIAHAAEVPMHYAAQAELVASEALLALGQHERADARLDAVNARLQSGGMTSIWGECLRLRGRVHAIAGRLTEAYHELGQSVSVFDLLGERYQAGLSYLELGRLSAGAGARSRASRYLSDATAIFEALGAAPDLADANAAAADLPAAATGPFVGVQMDGDAAIVRRIVDAAVTPALLAREGTTALMEACDASTAIIFTESGESLQIVSSSGCSPDAARSVAAAALRAGTSAGSPLVLVEPIGRDGSSTRHAVVSSMRPFPPTTVHRFRTLSAVIRQGFELCAARERPLEPAAGATERALEPVIEGFVCASAAMQRVIDQIQRLQGSDLTVLITGESGTGKDLIARAIHAGSPRREAMFLPYNCTSATRELADSQLFGHRRGAFTGAVADQPGVLRTAVGGTLFLDEVGDLPIDVQPKLLRFLEQGEVLPVGETRPVRVDVRVVAATNADLEQRVAEGTFREDLFYRLSVIRIQLPPLRERREEIPHLSTFFLREARERLGKPGVRLSPETLDLFDAFGWPGNVRQLRNEVQRAVAMASAGGLITPDLLSPAFGVAPGPAPRGRARNVTLSEAVDRLEREMIVAALQRSAGNISQTARALGLTRRGLYLKMDRLGVEANT
;
A
#
# COMPACT_ATOMS: atom_id res chain seq x y z
N MET A 1 -52.98 14.92 15.45
CA MET A 1 -53.53 13.99 14.45
C MET A 1 -52.81 14.35 13.16
N THR A 2 -52.04 13.43 12.61
CA THR A 2 -51.33 13.60 11.36
C THR A 2 -52.31 13.64 10.19
N SER A 3 -52.05 14.49 9.18
CA SER A 3 -52.84 14.51 7.94
C SER A 3 -52.59 13.22 7.12
N PRO A 4 -53.58 12.31 6.95
CA PRO A 4 -53.34 11.03 6.24
C PRO A 4 -52.79 11.27 4.82
N ALA A 5 -53.20 12.35 4.15
CA ALA A 5 -52.75 12.73 2.84
C ALA A 5 -51.29 13.21 2.81
N ALA A 6 -50.81 13.91 3.85
CA ALA A 6 -49.44 14.33 3.95
C ALA A 6 -48.49 13.13 4.22
N THR A 7 -48.97 12.17 5.04
CA THR A 7 -48.20 10.95 5.35
C THR A 7 -48.02 10.06 4.11
N ASP A 8 -49.07 9.87 3.28
CA ASP A 8 -48.96 9.12 2.02
C ASP A 8 -47.99 9.77 1.03
N LEU A 9 -48.14 11.08 0.82
CA LEU A 9 -47.21 11.84 -0.02
C LEU A 9 -45.76 11.78 0.45
N PHE A 10 -45.53 11.82 1.78
CA PHE A 10 -44.22 11.68 2.35
C PHE A 10 -43.62 10.29 2.12
N ALA A 11 -44.41 9.22 2.31
CA ALA A 11 -43.96 7.85 2.08
C ALA A 11 -43.49 7.66 0.62
N ARG A 12 -44.29 8.14 -0.35
CA ARG A 12 -43.96 8.10 -1.79
C ARG A 12 -42.72 8.95 -2.11
N ALA A 13 -42.61 10.12 -1.50
CA ALA A 13 -41.43 10.97 -1.67
C ALA A 13 -40.15 10.35 -1.08
N SER A 14 -40.27 9.67 0.07
CA SER A 14 -39.16 8.93 0.68
C SER A 14 -38.68 7.79 -0.20
N ASP A 15 -39.61 7.05 -0.84
CA ASP A 15 -39.27 6.00 -1.81
C ASP A 15 -38.56 6.60 -3.06
N ALA A 16 -39.04 7.75 -3.57
CA ALA A 16 -38.39 8.46 -4.67
C ALA A 16 -36.97 8.93 -4.28
N LEU A 17 -36.77 9.44 -3.07
CA LEU A 17 -35.45 9.82 -2.56
C LEU A 17 -34.51 8.61 -2.46
N THR A 18 -35.00 7.47 -2.03
CA THR A 18 -34.22 6.23 -1.93
C THR A 18 -33.74 5.77 -3.31
N ARG A 19 -34.55 5.96 -4.35
CA ARG A 19 -34.20 5.66 -5.74
C ARG A 19 -33.33 6.75 -6.42
N GLY A 20 -33.11 7.91 -5.77
CA GLY A 20 -32.35 9.04 -6.32
C GLY A 20 -33.18 10.01 -7.19
N HIS A 21 -34.51 9.88 -7.23
CA HIS A 21 -35.41 10.69 -8.05
C HIS A 21 -35.78 12.01 -7.33
N GLY A 22 -34.82 12.92 -7.20
CA GLY A 22 -34.98 14.18 -6.46
C GLY A 22 -36.11 15.08 -6.98
N ALA A 23 -36.35 15.17 -8.31
CA ALA A 23 -37.39 16.00 -8.88
C ALA A 23 -38.81 15.51 -8.55
N GLU A 24 -39.04 14.21 -8.62
CA GLU A 24 -40.29 13.57 -8.22
C GLU A 24 -40.54 13.77 -6.72
N ALA A 25 -39.52 13.52 -5.89
CA ALA A 25 -39.61 13.69 -4.46
C ALA A 25 -39.93 15.15 -4.07
N ALA A 26 -39.27 16.13 -4.65
CA ALA A 26 -39.52 17.55 -4.41
C ALA A 26 -40.97 17.95 -4.76
N THR A 27 -41.49 17.44 -5.88
CA THR A 27 -42.89 17.71 -6.31
C THR A 27 -43.89 17.16 -5.29
N LEU A 28 -43.69 15.93 -4.81
CA LEU A 28 -44.54 15.29 -3.79
C LEU A 28 -44.47 16.02 -2.46
N LEU A 29 -43.26 16.45 -2.03
CA LEU A 29 -43.04 17.13 -0.75
C LEU A 29 -43.62 18.56 -0.74
N VAL A 30 -43.52 19.30 -1.84
CA VAL A 30 -44.18 20.61 -1.99
C VAL A 30 -45.70 20.46 -1.87
N ARG A 31 -46.29 19.38 -2.42
CA ARG A 31 -47.72 19.08 -2.25
C ARG A 31 -48.08 18.68 -0.82
N ALA A 32 -47.23 17.90 -0.17
CA ALA A 32 -47.40 17.50 1.22
C ALA A 32 -47.38 18.71 2.16
N LEU A 33 -46.44 19.64 1.99
CA LEU A 33 -46.34 20.87 2.81
C LEU A 33 -47.53 21.84 2.67
N LYS A 34 -48.35 21.71 1.58
CA LYS A 34 -49.57 22.50 1.40
C LYS A 34 -50.81 21.90 2.06
N GLN A 35 -50.74 20.73 2.65
CA GLN A 35 -51.87 20.11 3.33
C GLN A 35 -52.20 20.82 4.62
N PRO A 36 -53.44 21.00 4.99
CA PRO A 36 -53.84 21.63 6.27
C PRO A 36 -53.61 20.66 7.43
N GLY A 37 -53.30 21.24 8.61
CA GLY A 37 -53.29 20.48 9.88
C GLY A 37 -51.99 19.67 10.13
N ILE A 38 -50.88 20.03 9.52
CA ILE A 38 -49.58 19.36 9.73
C ILE A 38 -49.02 19.79 11.09
N ALA A 39 -48.61 18.80 11.90
CA ALA A 39 -47.93 19.06 13.19
C ALA A 39 -46.53 19.67 12.94
N ARG A 40 -46.02 20.46 13.91
CA ARG A 40 -44.74 21.17 13.81
C ARG A 40 -43.56 20.22 13.50
N ASP A 41 -43.50 19.09 14.14
CA ASP A 41 -42.40 18.10 13.91
C ASP A 41 -42.51 17.45 12.52
N GLU A 42 -43.70 17.11 12.08
CA GLU A 42 -43.98 16.58 10.73
C GLU A 42 -43.66 17.63 9.65
N PHE A 43 -44.02 18.90 9.89
CA PHE A 43 -43.66 20.02 9.00
C PHE A 43 -42.13 20.14 8.84
N MET A 44 -41.37 20.03 9.93
CA MET A 44 -39.92 20.08 9.88
C MET A 44 -39.34 18.87 9.17
N GLN A 45 -39.93 17.70 9.34
CA GLN A 45 -39.55 16.49 8.61
C GLN A 45 -39.74 16.64 7.10
N LEU A 46 -40.88 17.14 6.66
CA LEU A 46 -41.14 17.40 5.25
C LEU A 46 -40.17 18.43 4.68
N ARG A 47 -39.82 19.48 5.43
CA ARG A 47 -38.82 20.48 5.03
C ARG A 47 -37.41 19.88 4.89
N CYS A 48 -36.98 19.02 5.81
CA CYS A 48 -35.71 18.29 5.72
C CYS A 48 -35.67 17.42 4.47
N ALA A 49 -36.71 16.62 4.23
CA ALA A 49 -36.80 15.79 3.04
C ALA A 49 -36.83 16.62 1.74
N LEU A 50 -37.51 17.75 1.75
CA LEU A 50 -37.54 18.68 0.61
C LEU A 50 -36.15 19.28 0.34
N ALA A 51 -35.42 19.67 1.39
CA ALA A 51 -34.05 20.14 1.24
C ALA A 51 -33.13 19.04 0.66
N GLU A 52 -33.29 17.80 1.11
CA GLU A 52 -32.53 16.67 0.56
C GLU A 52 -32.88 16.43 -0.92
N ALA A 53 -34.16 16.54 -1.31
CA ALA A 53 -34.58 16.43 -2.69
C ALA A 53 -33.98 17.53 -3.60
N TRP A 54 -33.88 18.77 -3.09
CA TRP A 54 -33.25 19.87 -3.81
C TRP A 54 -31.72 19.74 -3.88
N LEU A 55 -31.08 19.21 -2.83
CA LEU A 55 -29.65 18.91 -2.87
C LEU A 55 -29.31 17.81 -3.89
N LEU A 56 -30.19 16.85 -4.14
CA LEU A 56 -30.03 15.85 -5.21
C LEU A 56 -30.14 16.46 -6.61
N GLN A 57 -30.80 17.58 -6.75
CA GLN A 57 -30.95 18.31 -8.01
C GLN A 57 -29.97 19.46 -8.19
N ASP A 58 -29.02 19.60 -7.27
CA ASP A 58 -28.04 20.70 -7.21
C ASP A 58 -28.67 22.11 -7.03
N ASP A 59 -29.94 22.19 -6.62
CA ASP A 59 -30.58 23.48 -6.36
C ASP A 59 -30.31 23.97 -4.94
N LEU A 60 -29.12 24.57 -4.76
CA LEU A 60 -28.67 25.10 -3.46
C LEU A 60 -29.57 26.23 -2.93
N ARG A 61 -30.22 26.98 -3.84
CA ARG A 61 -31.13 28.07 -3.45
C ARG A 61 -32.39 27.50 -2.80
N GLN A 62 -33.06 26.59 -3.47
CA GLN A 62 -34.26 25.96 -2.96
C GLN A 62 -33.96 25.12 -1.69
N ALA A 63 -32.83 24.41 -1.67
CA ALA A 63 -32.38 23.70 -0.46
C ALA A 63 -32.19 24.65 0.72
N THR A 64 -31.59 25.83 0.52
CA THR A 64 -31.41 26.86 1.55
C THR A 64 -32.73 27.40 2.06
N GLU A 65 -33.66 27.69 1.14
CA GLU A 65 -35.01 28.18 1.49
C GLU A 65 -35.78 27.12 2.30
N ALA A 66 -35.67 25.85 1.91
CA ALA A 66 -36.28 24.74 2.62
C ALA A 66 -35.70 24.53 4.03
N LEU A 67 -34.38 24.63 4.22
CA LEU A 67 -33.72 24.47 5.53
C LEU A 67 -33.94 25.71 6.44
N GLY A 68 -33.90 26.93 5.87
CA GLY A 68 -33.87 28.16 6.64
C GLY A 68 -32.54 28.38 7.36
N GLN A 69 -32.59 29.09 8.51
CA GLN A 69 -31.40 29.31 9.34
C GLN A 69 -31.00 28.05 10.13
N PRO A 70 -29.71 27.86 10.42
CA PRO A 70 -29.26 26.78 11.28
C PRO A 70 -29.93 26.83 12.65
N PRO A 71 -30.25 25.67 13.27
CA PRO A 71 -30.96 25.65 14.58
C PRO A 71 -30.19 26.42 15.66
N GLY A 72 -30.93 27.24 16.45
CA GLY A 72 -30.33 27.91 17.59
C GLY A 72 -30.16 26.98 18.80
N GLU A 73 -29.28 27.34 19.75
CA GLU A 73 -29.01 26.54 20.96
C GLU A 73 -30.23 26.35 21.88
N ARG A 74 -31.25 27.18 21.74
CA ARG A 74 -32.50 27.16 22.52
C ARG A 74 -33.67 26.48 21.82
N GLU A 75 -33.45 25.93 20.65
CA GLU A 75 -34.52 25.31 19.85
C GLU A 75 -34.93 23.96 20.47
N ARG A 76 -36.20 23.88 20.90
CA ARG A 76 -36.76 22.67 21.54
C ARG A 76 -37.35 21.73 20.48
N LEU A 77 -36.46 21.05 19.74
CA LEU A 77 -36.79 19.96 18.83
C LEU A 77 -36.25 18.62 19.34
N HIS A 78 -36.87 17.54 18.90
CA HIS A 78 -36.40 16.19 19.25
C HIS A 78 -34.97 16.00 18.76
N PRO A 79 -34.06 15.33 19.51
CA PRO A 79 -32.66 15.16 19.11
C PRO A 79 -32.46 14.58 17.70
N ALA A 80 -33.27 13.59 17.27
CA ALA A 80 -33.23 13.04 15.93
C ALA A 80 -33.48 14.10 14.84
N ARG A 81 -34.42 15.01 15.05
CA ARG A 81 -34.73 16.09 14.12
C ARG A 81 -33.62 17.16 14.09
N LEU A 82 -33.04 17.46 15.26
CA LEU A 82 -31.86 18.34 15.33
C LEU A 82 -30.67 17.75 14.61
N SER A 83 -30.45 16.44 14.72
CA SER A 83 -29.40 15.73 14.00
C SER A 83 -29.58 15.88 12.47
N GLU A 84 -30.78 15.62 11.97
CA GLU A 84 -31.10 15.72 10.56
C GLU A 84 -30.90 17.15 10.00
N LEU A 85 -31.38 18.16 10.73
CA LEU A 85 -31.17 19.56 10.36
C LEU A 85 -29.69 19.94 10.30
N TRP A 86 -28.92 19.60 11.36
CA TRP A 86 -27.48 19.89 11.37
C TRP A 86 -26.75 19.16 10.25
N ARG A 87 -27.12 17.91 9.95
CA ARG A 87 -26.54 17.11 8.86
C ARG A 87 -26.78 17.79 7.51
N LEU A 88 -28.01 18.22 7.22
CA LEU A 88 -28.36 18.88 5.97
C LEU A 88 -27.67 20.26 5.82
N HIS A 89 -27.53 21.03 6.91
CA HIS A 89 -26.69 22.23 6.90
C HIS A 89 -25.22 21.92 6.62
N GLY A 90 -24.71 20.78 7.13
CA GLY A 90 -23.37 20.27 6.81
C GLY A 90 -23.21 19.97 5.33
N ARG A 91 -24.15 19.22 4.73
CA ARG A 91 -24.17 18.93 3.28
C ARG A 91 -24.23 20.21 2.43
N LEU A 92 -25.06 21.14 2.82
CA LEU A 92 -25.15 22.44 2.13
C LEU A 92 -23.83 23.22 2.22
N ALA A 93 -23.12 23.16 3.36
CA ALA A 93 -21.80 23.77 3.51
C ALA A 93 -20.73 23.07 2.63
N VAL A 94 -20.74 21.73 2.55
CA VAL A 94 -19.89 20.97 1.61
C VAL A 94 -20.15 21.42 0.17
N ALA A 95 -21.42 21.48 -0.22
CA ALA A 95 -21.81 21.89 -1.57
C ALA A 95 -21.37 23.33 -1.94
N ARG A 96 -21.21 24.20 -0.93
CA ARG A 96 -20.69 25.57 -1.06
C ARG A 96 -19.15 25.66 -0.98
N GLY A 97 -18.45 24.57 -0.71
CA GLY A 97 -17.00 24.57 -0.53
C GLY A 97 -16.53 25.14 0.82
N GLU A 98 -17.31 24.97 1.88
CA GLU A 98 -17.02 25.42 3.25
C GLU A 98 -16.71 24.22 4.18
N PRO A 99 -15.63 23.44 3.99
CA PRO A 99 -15.41 22.17 4.69
C PRO A 99 -15.27 22.32 6.21
N SER A 100 -14.62 23.35 6.71
CA SER A 100 -14.49 23.61 8.15
C SER A 100 -15.86 23.86 8.81
N ARG A 101 -16.76 24.57 8.11
CA ARG A 101 -18.11 24.80 8.58
C ARG A 101 -18.97 23.55 8.50
N ALA A 102 -18.77 22.74 7.46
CA ALA A 102 -19.41 21.45 7.30
C ALA A 102 -19.04 20.51 8.45
N ILE A 103 -17.75 20.38 8.78
CA ILE A 103 -17.27 19.57 9.91
C ILE A 103 -17.92 20.03 11.23
N ALA A 104 -18.00 21.34 11.46
CA ALA A 104 -18.64 21.87 12.67
C ALA A 104 -20.14 21.52 12.77
N PHE A 105 -20.88 21.60 11.65
CA PHE A 105 -22.27 21.21 11.61
C PHE A 105 -22.48 19.71 11.76
N LEU A 106 -21.68 18.90 11.06
CA LEU A 106 -21.75 17.43 11.09
C LEU A 106 -21.36 16.86 12.46
N THR A 107 -20.41 17.47 13.15
CA THR A 107 -20.07 17.11 14.55
C THR A 107 -21.25 17.37 15.49
N ARG A 108 -21.98 18.48 15.28
CA ARG A 108 -23.22 18.73 16.04
C ARG A 108 -24.31 17.72 15.69
N ALA A 109 -24.45 17.36 14.40
CA ALA A 109 -25.39 16.35 13.94
C ALA A 109 -25.12 15.00 14.63
N LEU A 110 -23.86 14.56 14.63
CA LEU A 110 -23.44 13.32 15.28
C LEU A 110 -23.81 13.30 16.77
N LYS A 111 -23.45 14.35 17.50
CA LYS A 111 -23.79 14.46 18.93
C LYS A 111 -25.31 14.38 19.22
N GLN A 112 -26.15 14.88 18.31
CA GLN A 112 -27.61 14.77 18.48
C GLN A 112 -28.11 13.37 18.06
N ALA A 113 -27.53 12.74 17.04
CA ALA A 113 -27.83 11.37 16.63
C ALA A 113 -27.52 10.37 17.77
N GLU A 114 -26.38 10.54 18.43
CA GLU A 114 -26.00 9.74 19.61
C GLU A 114 -27.00 9.88 20.77
N ARG A 115 -27.47 11.12 21.05
CA ARG A 115 -28.51 11.38 22.05
C ARG A 115 -29.86 10.77 21.72
N ALA A 116 -30.14 10.65 20.41
CA ALA A 116 -31.37 10.02 19.92
C ALA A 116 -31.25 8.50 19.83
N HIS A 117 -30.07 7.93 20.04
CA HIS A 117 -29.76 6.51 19.80
C HIS A 117 -30.17 6.04 18.38
N ASP A 118 -30.05 6.92 17.39
CA ASP A 118 -30.42 6.65 16.00
C ASP A 118 -29.19 6.18 15.21
N SER A 119 -29.04 4.87 15.06
CA SER A 119 -27.93 4.24 14.35
C SER A 119 -27.79 4.73 12.90
N ARG A 120 -28.92 4.98 12.21
CA ARG A 120 -28.91 5.48 10.84
C ARG A 120 -28.35 6.91 10.79
N ALA A 121 -28.82 7.80 11.65
CA ALA A 121 -28.34 9.18 11.72
C ALA A 121 -26.87 9.27 12.14
N ILE A 122 -26.42 8.40 13.06
CA ILE A 122 -25.00 8.26 13.45
C ILE A 122 -24.16 7.88 12.23
N GLY A 123 -24.58 6.85 11.48
CA GLY A 123 -23.85 6.37 10.32
C GLY A 123 -23.77 7.41 9.20
N LEU A 124 -24.84 8.13 8.91
CA LEU A 124 -24.87 9.22 7.94
C LEU A 124 -23.94 10.38 8.35
N ALA A 125 -23.97 10.78 9.62
CA ALA A 125 -23.09 11.84 10.11
C ALA A 125 -21.60 11.45 10.00
N HIS A 126 -21.23 10.20 10.33
CA HIS A 126 -19.87 9.70 10.14
C HIS A 126 -19.46 9.64 8.67
N TYR A 127 -20.32 9.19 7.77
CA TYR A 127 -20.05 9.14 6.34
C TYR A 127 -19.76 10.55 5.77
N GLU A 128 -20.58 11.53 6.10
CA GLU A 128 -20.44 12.91 5.63
C GLU A 128 -19.22 13.61 6.27
N LEU A 129 -18.87 13.28 7.52
CA LEU A 129 -17.62 13.70 8.15
C LEU A 129 -16.41 13.11 7.43
N ALA A 130 -16.44 11.81 7.06
CA ALA A 130 -15.37 11.20 6.27
C ALA A 130 -15.15 11.93 4.94
N LEU A 131 -16.21 12.29 4.23
CA LEU A 131 -16.12 13.07 2.99
C LEU A 131 -15.52 14.47 3.24
N SER A 132 -15.93 15.14 4.31
CA SER A 132 -15.45 16.48 4.66
C SER A 132 -13.97 16.47 5.08
N TYR A 133 -13.54 15.51 5.89
CA TYR A 133 -12.13 15.34 6.28
C TYR A 133 -11.24 14.93 5.12
N ARG A 134 -11.77 14.17 4.15
CA ARG A 134 -11.03 13.86 2.92
C ARG A 134 -10.71 15.11 2.12
N GLN A 135 -11.62 16.08 2.07
CA GLN A 135 -11.36 17.37 1.41
C GLN A 135 -10.24 18.18 2.10
N VAL A 136 -10.05 17.98 3.42
CA VAL A 136 -9.01 18.65 4.20
C VAL A 136 -7.68 17.88 4.21
N GLY A 137 -7.67 16.64 3.70
CA GLY A 137 -6.45 15.81 3.62
C GLY A 137 -6.14 14.97 4.86
N GLU A 138 -7.05 14.83 5.82
CA GLU A 138 -6.87 14.13 7.09
C GLU A 138 -7.15 12.61 6.97
N GLY A 139 -6.31 11.89 6.24
CA GLY A 139 -6.54 10.49 5.86
C GLY A 139 -6.76 9.51 7.03
N ALA A 140 -6.11 9.71 8.17
CA ALA A 140 -6.30 8.86 9.36
C ALA A 140 -7.72 9.01 9.94
N ILE A 141 -8.20 10.26 10.04
CA ILE A 141 -9.54 10.59 10.52
C ILE A 141 -10.61 10.05 9.56
N VAL A 142 -10.35 10.12 8.27
CA VAL A 142 -11.25 9.56 7.23
C VAL A 142 -11.48 8.07 7.45
N ARG A 143 -10.43 7.28 7.67
CA ARG A 143 -10.57 5.82 7.91
C ARG A 143 -11.35 5.50 9.18
N GLU A 144 -11.17 6.27 10.25
CA GLU A 144 -11.94 6.11 11.49
C GLU A 144 -13.43 6.33 11.25
N HIS A 145 -13.78 7.44 10.59
CA HIS A 145 -15.17 7.76 10.30
C HIS A 145 -15.82 6.77 9.32
N ILE A 146 -15.09 6.24 8.34
CA ILE A 146 -15.56 5.17 7.45
C ILE A 146 -15.95 3.92 8.26
N ALA A 147 -15.11 3.47 9.20
CA ALA A 147 -15.38 2.29 10.01
C ALA A 147 -16.63 2.46 10.90
N GLN A 148 -16.78 3.64 11.53
CA GLN A 148 -17.95 3.97 12.36
C GLN A 148 -19.24 4.06 11.51
N ALA A 149 -19.15 4.67 10.32
CA ALA A 149 -20.27 4.74 9.39
C ALA A 149 -20.73 3.35 8.94
N ALA A 150 -19.79 2.47 8.56
CA ALA A 150 -20.11 1.12 8.12
C ALA A 150 -20.83 0.32 9.23
N SER A 151 -20.32 0.36 10.46
CA SER A 151 -20.92 -0.32 11.61
C SER A 151 -22.34 0.18 11.90
N ALA A 152 -22.53 1.50 11.96
CA ALA A 152 -23.82 2.11 12.30
C ALA A 152 -24.88 1.90 11.20
N LEU A 153 -24.51 2.02 9.92
CA LEU A 153 -25.42 1.81 8.80
C LEU A 153 -25.78 0.34 8.59
N HIS A 154 -24.85 -0.57 8.86
CA HIS A 154 -25.13 -2.00 8.88
C HIS A 154 -26.17 -2.34 9.96
N ALA A 155 -25.98 -1.83 11.17
CA ALA A 155 -26.96 -2.00 12.27
C ALA A 155 -28.33 -1.38 11.96
N ALA A 156 -28.36 -0.29 11.17
CA ALA A 156 -29.59 0.37 10.73
C ALA A 156 -30.28 -0.31 9.52
N GLY A 157 -29.59 -1.25 8.83
CA GLY A 157 -30.10 -1.88 7.60
C GLY A 157 -30.15 -0.93 6.38
N ASP A 158 -29.41 0.18 6.39
CA ASP A 158 -29.37 1.17 5.30
C ASP A 158 -28.40 0.75 4.20
N GLY A 159 -28.83 -0.16 3.32
CA GLY A 159 -28.02 -0.71 2.24
C GLY A 159 -27.53 0.31 1.23
N ARG A 160 -28.29 1.40 0.98
CA ARG A 160 -27.90 2.46 0.05
C ARG A 160 -26.66 3.22 0.54
N HIS A 161 -26.70 3.72 1.78
CA HIS A 161 -25.55 4.47 2.33
C HIS A 161 -24.39 3.55 2.69
N LEU A 162 -24.67 2.30 3.03
CA LEU A 162 -23.61 1.30 3.20
C LEU A 162 -22.85 1.05 1.90
N ALA A 163 -23.52 1.04 0.75
CA ALA A 163 -22.87 0.97 -0.57
C ALA A 163 -21.96 2.18 -0.81
N LEU A 164 -22.39 3.40 -0.46
CA LEU A 164 -21.56 4.61 -0.54
C LEU A 164 -20.32 4.54 0.37
N VAL A 165 -20.46 4.02 1.59
CA VAL A 165 -19.35 3.82 2.53
C VAL A 165 -18.34 2.83 1.96
N HIS A 166 -18.78 1.69 1.41
CA HIS A 166 -17.87 0.73 0.76
C HIS A 166 -17.23 1.29 -0.51
N SER A 167 -17.93 2.14 -1.24
CA SER A 167 -17.35 2.88 -2.38
C SER A 167 -16.24 3.82 -1.94
N LEU A 168 -16.45 4.58 -0.85
CA LEU A 168 -15.44 5.45 -0.26
C LEU A 168 -14.25 4.65 0.30
N THR A 169 -14.50 3.48 0.90
CA THR A 169 -13.47 2.52 1.33
C THR A 169 -12.60 2.12 0.14
N GLY A 170 -13.23 1.76 -1.00
CA GLY A 170 -12.51 1.38 -2.22
C GLY A 170 -11.60 2.47 -2.74
N ILE A 171 -12.07 3.73 -2.78
CA ILE A 171 -11.24 4.87 -3.21
C ILE A 171 -10.05 5.07 -2.25
N THR A 172 -10.29 4.99 -0.94
CA THR A 172 -9.23 5.16 0.06
C THR A 172 -8.16 4.07 -0.06
N LEU A 173 -8.57 2.81 -0.25
CA LEU A 173 -7.65 1.69 -0.49
C LEU A 173 -6.87 1.85 -1.80
N ALA A 174 -7.50 2.38 -2.85
CA ALA A 174 -6.82 2.64 -4.12
C ALA A 174 -5.75 3.73 -3.98
N GLN A 175 -6.01 4.77 -3.18
CA GLN A 175 -5.03 5.82 -2.86
C GLN A 175 -3.84 5.26 -2.07
N ASP A 176 -4.07 4.25 -1.21
CA ASP A 176 -3.03 3.53 -0.48
C ASP A 176 -2.31 2.47 -1.35
N GLY A 177 -2.62 2.34 -2.65
CA GLY A 177 -2.02 1.37 -3.58
C GLY A 177 -2.58 -0.06 -3.47
N ARG A 178 -3.56 -0.33 -2.61
CA ARG A 178 -4.17 -1.65 -2.36
C ARG A 178 -5.28 -1.95 -3.37
N LEU A 179 -4.90 -2.10 -4.64
CA LEU A 179 -5.85 -2.08 -5.77
C LEU A 179 -6.83 -3.27 -5.79
N ASP A 180 -6.39 -4.47 -5.40
CA ASP A 180 -7.26 -5.66 -5.38
C ASP A 180 -8.30 -5.58 -4.27
N GLU A 181 -7.92 -5.09 -3.10
CA GLU A 181 -8.85 -4.85 -2.00
C GLU A 181 -9.80 -3.68 -2.30
N ALA A 182 -9.30 -2.63 -2.96
CA ALA A 182 -10.12 -1.55 -3.48
C ALA A 182 -11.21 -2.07 -4.41
N MET A 183 -10.84 -2.91 -5.38
CA MET A 183 -11.79 -3.53 -6.32
C MET A 183 -12.77 -4.47 -5.60
N ALA A 184 -12.32 -5.22 -4.58
CA ALA A 184 -13.21 -6.07 -3.79
C ALA A 184 -14.25 -5.26 -3.00
N ALA A 185 -13.84 -4.15 -2.37
CA ALA A 185 -14.74 -3.23 -1.67
C ALA A 185 -15.77 -2.60 -2.63
N LEU A 186 -15.32 -2.17 -3.81
CA LEU A 186 -16.19 -1.61 -4.86
C LEU A 186 -17.19 -2.64 -5.41
N ARG A 187 -16.78 -3.89 -5.61
CA ARG A 187 -17.71 -4.98 -5.98
C ARG A 187 -18.74 -5.28 -4.89
N HIS A 188 -18.36 -5.11 -3.62
CA HIS A 188 -19.31 -5.22 -2.52
C HIS A 188 -20.33 -4.07 -2.55
N ALA A 189 -19.85 -2.83 -2.76
CA ALA A 189 -20.70 -1.66 -2.95
C ALA A 189 -21.67 -1.83 -4.14
N GLU A 190 -21.20 -2.37 -5.26
CA GLU A 190 -22.00 -2.66 -6.44
C GLU A 190 -23.16 -3.62 -6.12
N ARG A 191 -22.88 -4.75 -5.46
CA ARG A 191 -23.92 -5.71 -5.06
C ARG A 191 -24.98 -5.08 -4.16
N LEU A 192 -24.55 -4.26 -3.19
CA LEU A 192 -25.48 -3.55 -2.32
C LEU A 192 -26.34 -2.54 -3.09
N ALA A 193 -25.75 -1.75 -3.98
CA ALA A 193 -26.47 -0.77 -4.78
C ALA A 193 -27.51 -1.44 -5.72
N ILE A 194 -27.17 -2.58 -6.31
CA ILE A 194 -28.10 -3.39 -7.13
C ILE A 194 -29.25 -3.92 -6.27
N MET A 195 -28.97 -4.48 -5.09
CA MET A 195 -29.99 -5.03 -4.19
C MET A 195 -31.02 -3.99 -3.75
N VAL A 196 -30.62 -2.74 -3.57
CA VAL A 196 -31.53 -1.66 -3.13
C VAL A 196 -32.01 -0.77 -4.29
N HIS A 197 -31.74 -1.15 -5.53
CA HIS A 197 -32.11 -0.41 -6.76
C HIS A 197 -31.64 1.07 -6.76
N ALA A 198 -30.47 1.35 -6.19
CA ALA A 198 -29.90 2.69 -6.11
C ALA A 198 -29.01 2.98 -7.34
N HIS A 199 -29.61 3.39 -8.45
CA HIS A 199 -28.94 3.56 -9.76
C HIS A 199 -27.88 4.67 -9.72
N ASP A 200 -28.13 5.76 -9.00
CA ASP A 200 -27.19 6.85 -8.82
C ASP A 200 -25.94 6.42 -8.01
N VAL A 201 -26.12 5.58 -6.99
CA VAL A 201 -24.99 4.99 -6.24
C VAL A 201 -24.22 4.00 -7.11
N LEU A 202 -24.93 3.18 -7.88
CA LEU A 202 -24.33 2.22 -8.81
C LEU A 202 -23.45 2.95 -9.85
N ALA A 203 -23.92 4.09 -10.36
CA ALA A 203 -23.15 4.91 -11.28
C ALA A 203 -21.84 5.42 -10.67
N ILE A 204 -21.87 5.90 -9.42
CA ILE A 204 -20.66 6.33 -8.68
C ILE A 204 -19.71 5.14 -8.50
N VAL A 205 -20.22 3.98 -8.13
CA VAL A 205 -19.41 2.77 -7.94
C VAL A 205 -18.75 2.34 -9.25
N CYS A 206 -19.47 2.34 -10.37
CA CYS A 206 -18.93 2.02 -11.70
C CYS A 206 -17.81 2.99 -12.09
N GLY A 207 -17.96 4.30 -11.84
CA GLY A 207 -16.92 5.30 -12.08
C GLY A 207 -15.66 5.05 -11.24
N ASN A 208 -15.82 4.69 -9.98
CA ASN A 208 -14.71 4.36 -9.09
C ASN A 208 -14.04 3.03 -9.48
N GLN A 209 -14.82 2.02 -9.89
CA GLN A 209 -14.29 0.78 -10.46
C GLN A 209 -13.49 1.04 -11.75
N ALA A 210 -13.95 1.93 -12.62
CA ALA A 210 -13.23 2.33 -13.83
C ALA A 210 -11.84 2.89 -13.51
N ASN A 211 -11.76 3.79 -12.52
CA ASN A 211 -10.49 4.35 -12.09
C ASN A 211 -9.54 3.29 -11.51
N VAL A 212 -10.04 2.38 -10.67
CA VAL A 212 -9.24 1.27 -10.12
C VAL A 212 -8.81 0.30 -11.23
N ALA A 213 -9.68 -0.01 -12.18
CA ALA A 213 -9.35 -0.85 -13.34
C ALA A 213 -8.24 -0.24 -14.21
N MET A 214 -8.25 1.11 -14.41
CA MET A 214 -7.14 1.82 -15.06
C MET A 214 -5.82 1.64 -14.30
N MET A 215 -5.85 1.77 -12.97
CA MET A 215 -4.66 1.58 -12.13
C MET A 215 -4.18 0.11 -12.15
N GLN A 216 -5.07 -0.86 -12.41
CA GLN A 216 -4.76 -2.27 -12.60
C GLN A 216 -4.39 -2.65 -14.04
N HIS A 217 -4.26 -1.67 -14.96
CA HIS A 217 -3.97 -1.87 -16.40
C HIS A 217 -5.04 -2.69 -17.16
N ARG A 218 -6.28 -2.71 -16.66
CA ARG A 218 -7.43 -3.39 -17.30
C ARG A 218 -8.23 -2.39 -18.16
N HIS A 219 -7.64 -1.96 -19.27
CA HIS A 219 -8.10 -0.81 -20.06
C HIS A 219 -9.51 -0.99 -20.64
N ASP A 220 -9.81 -2.16 -21.22
CA ASP A 220 -11.14 -2.46 -21.79
C ASP A 220 -12.21 -2.46 -20.70
N GLN A 221 -11.90 -3.02 -19.53
CA GLN A 221 -12.81 -3.02 -18.39
C GLN A 221 -13.03 -1.61 -17.85
N ALA A 222 -11.98 -0.79 -17.77
CA ALA A 222 -12.06 0.59 -17.32
C ALA A 222 -12.96 1.43 -18.24
N LEU A 223 -12.80 1.29 -19.56
CA LEU A 223 -13.61 2.00 -20.53
C LEU A 223 -15.09 1.60 -20.43
N ALA A 224 -15.39 0.28 -20.40
CA ALA A 224 -16.74 -0.22 -20.29
C ALA A 224 -17.43 0.23 -18.98
N LEU A 225 -16.71 0.23 -17.85
CA LEU A 225 -17.23 0.71 -16.57
C LEU A 225 -17.49 2.22 -16.57
N ALA A 226 -16.61 3.02 -17.21
CA ALA A 226 -16.81 4.46 -17.33
C ALA A 226 -18.01 4.80 -18.22
N GLU A 227 -18.20 4.08 -19.34
CA GLU A 227 -19.37 4.20 -20.20
C GLU A 227 -20.66 3.86 -19.44
N ARG A 228 -20.67 2.74 -18.71
CA ARG A 228 -21.81 2.34 -17.87
C ARG A 228 -22.11 3.36 -16.78
N SER A 229 -21.08 3.99 -16.19
CA SER A 229 -21.28 5.08 -15.22
C SER A 229 -22.02 6.26 -15.84
N VAL A 230 -21.67 6.66 -17.08
CA VAL A 230 -22.36 7.73 -17.81
C VAL A 230 -23.80 7.36 -18.10
N GLU A 231 -24.08 6.17 -18.64
CA GLU A 231 -25.44 5.68 -18.91
C GLU A 231 -26.34 5.74 -17.67
N LEU A 232 -25.87 5.21 -16.54
CA LEU A 232 -26.60 5.22 -15.29
C LEU A 232 -26.84 6.66 -14.75
N GLN A 233 -25.90 7.58 -14.95
CA GLN A 233 -26.09 8.97 -14.55
C GLN A 233 -27.09 9.70 -15.45
N GLU A 234 -27.17 9.35 -16.73
CA GLU A 234 -28.21 9.86 -17.64
C GLU A 234 -29.60 9.39 -17.20
N GLU A 235 -29.73 8.13 -16.77
CA GLU A 235 -31.00 7.59 -16.26
C GLU A 235 -31.40 8.20 -14.91
N SER A 236 -30.43 8.41 -13.99
CA SER A 236 -30.69 8.94 -12.64
C SER A 236 -31.02 10.44 -12.62
N GLY A 237 -30.65 11.17 -13.68
CA GLY A 237 -30.94 12.59 -13.85
C GLY A 237 -30.22 13.53 -12.85
N THR A 238 -29.05 13.11 -12.29
CA THR A 238 -28.25 13.94 -11.39
C THR A 238 -27.19 14.74 -12.19
N PRO A 239 -27.34 16.09 -12.34
CA PRO A 239 -26.44 16.86 -13.21
C PRO A 239 -24.97 16.74 -12.83
N HIS A 240 -24.64 16.90 -11.52
CA HIS A 240 -23.26 16.80 -11.06
C HIS A 240 -22.66 15.40 -11.25
N GLY A 241 -23.43 14.35 -11.04
CA GLY A 241 -22.98 12.97 -11.24
C GLY A 241 -22.62 12.72 -12.70
N LEU A 242 -23.46 13.20 -13.62
CA LEU A 242 -23.21 13.13 -15.07
C LEU A 242 -21.95 13.89 -15.46
N GLY A 243 -21.76 15.10 -14.95
CA GLY A 243 -20.56 15.90 -15.22
C GLY A 243 -19.26 15.20 -14.79
N ILE A 244 -19.25 14.59 -13.60
CA ILE A 244 -18.09 13.82 -13.09
C ILE A 244 -17.86 12.56 -13.93
N ALA A 245 -18.90 11.80 -14.27
CA ALA A 245 -18.79 10.59 -15.08
C ALA A 245 -18.23 10.88 -16.48
N LEU A 246 -18.74 11.95 -17.15
CA LEU A 246 -18.24 12.42 -18.44
C LEU A 246 -16.77 12.88 -18.34
N ALA A 247 -16.38 13.62 -17.30
CA ALA A 247 -15.01 14.04 -17.09
C ALA A 247 -14.07 12.83 -16.93
N SER A 248 -14.47 11.84 -16.14
CA SER A 248 -13.71 10.59 -15.96
C SER A 248 -13.57 9.78 -17.25
N LEU A 249 -14.66 9.63 -18.02
CA LEU A 249 -14.64 8.96 -19.33
C LEU A 249 -13.72 9.70 -20.31
N GLY A 250 -13.73 11.03 -20.30
CA GLY A 250 -12.84 11.88 -21.11
C GLY A 250 -11.37 11.66 -20.77
N GLN A 251 -11.01 11.64 -19.48
CA GLN A 251 -9.64 11.40 -19.00
C GLN A 251 -9.15 10.00 -19.38
N ILE A 252 -9.97 8.96 -19.18
CA ILE A 252 -9.66 7.58 -19.60
C ILE A 252 -9.43 7.52 -21.10
N SER A 253 -10.29 8.18 -21.89
CA SER A 253 -10.19 8.21 -23.35
C SER A 253 -8.90 8.88 -23.85
N VAL A 254 -8.44 9.96 -23.18
CA VAL A 254 -7.14 10.61 -23.51
C VAL A 254 -5.99 9.65 -23.26
N ARG A 255 -5.95 8.97 -22.12
CA ARG A 255 -4.89 8.01 -21.81
C ARG A 255 -4.81 6.87 -22.83
N LEU A 256 -5.97 6.37 -23.27
CA LEU A 256 -6.07 5.30 -24.27
C LEU A 256 -5.84 5.83 -25.72
N GLY A 257 -5.61 7.11 -25.91
CA GLY A 257 -5.35 7.71 -27.19
C GLY A 257 -6.60 8.01 -28.03
N ASN A 258 -7.81 7.93 -27.49
CA ASN A 258 -9.05 8.23 -28.19
C ASN A 258 -9.38 9.72 -28.11
N LEU A 259 -8.47 10.57 -28.61
CA LEU A 259 -8.52 12.04 -28.39
C LEU A 259 -9.79 12.70 -28.95
N THR A 260 -10.28 12.28 -30.11
CA THR A 260 -11.51 12.85 -30.72
C THR A 260 -12.74 12.54 -29.86
N ARG A 261 -12.87 11.31 -29.40
CA ARG A 261 -13.95 10.92 -28.47
C ARG A 261 -13.82 11.63 -27.13
N ALA A 262 -12.60 11.73 -26.59
CA ALA A 262 -12.33 12.45 -25.35
C ALA A 262 -12.79 13.90 -25.43
N GLU A 263 -12.45 14.61 -26.49
CA GLU A 263 -12.86 15.99 -26.70
C GLU A 263 -14.38 16.17 -26.81
N GLN A 264 -15.07 15.25 -27.51
CA GLN A 264 -16.54 15.26 -27.59
C GLN A 264 -17.19 15.08 -26.22
N VAL A 265 -16.72 14.09 -25.45
CA VAL A 265 -17.24 13.76 -24.11
C VAL A 265 -16.93 14.91 -23.12
N LEU A 266 -15.74 15.50 -23.19
CA LEU A 266 -15.34 16.61 -22.31
C LEU A 266 -16.14 17.89 -22.62
N ASN A 267 -16.40 18.20 -23.89
CA ASN A 267 -17.26 19.33 -24.26
C ASN A 267 -18.69 19.10 -23.75
N ARG A 268 -19.21 17.90 -23.87
CA ARG A 268 -20.50 17.54 -23.29
C ARG A 268 -20.53 17.69 -21.76
N ALA A 269 -19.40 17.38 -21.05
CA ALA A 269 -19.27 17.63 -19.61
C ALA A 269 -19.37 19.13 -19.27
N LEU A 270 -18.87 20.03 -20.15
CA LEU A 270 -18.96 21.46 -19.96
C LEU A 270 -20.38 22.02 -20.17
N ASP A 271 -21.23 21.31 -20.93
CA ASP A 271 -22.64 21.70 -21.12
C ASP A 271 -23.48 21.38 -19.87
N VAL A 272 -23.01 20.49 -19.01
CA VAL A 272 -23.66 20.15 -17.73
C VAL A 272 -23.45 21.28 -16.72
N ARG A 273 -24.53 21.96 -16.35
CA ARG A 273 -24.48 23.10 -15.43
C ARG A 273 -24.95 22.69 -14.04
N SER A 274 -24.13 22.96 -13.03
CA SER A 274 -24.46 22.80 -11.62
C SER A 274 -23.80 23.92 -10.80
N PRO A 275 -24.50 24.51 -9.79
CA PRO A 275 -23.95 25.55 -8.93
C PRO A 275 -23.02 25.03 -7.83
N LEU A 276 -22.76 23.71 -7.77
CA LEU A 276 -21.94 23.09 -6.73
C LEU A 276 -20.46 23.48 -6.85
N GLN A 277 -19.80 23.74 -5.73
CA GLN A 277 -18.39 24.15 -5.72
C GLN A 277 -17.48 23.10 -6.34
N PHE A 278 -17.70 21.81 -6.08
CA PHE A 278 -16.90 20.74 -6.66
C PHE A 278 -17.08 20.59 -8.19
N MET A 279 -18.18 21.14 -8.78
CA MET A 279 -18.31 21.23 -10.23
C MET A 279 -17.34 22.23 -10.84
N ARG A 280 -16.91 23.25 -10.10
CA ARG A 280 -15.81 24.14 -10.55
C ARG A 280 -14.51 23.34 -10.66
N GLU A 281 -14.24 22.46 -9.70
CA GLU A 281 -13.08 21.58 -9.74
C GLU A 281 -13.15 20.59 -10.92
N THR A 282 -14.32 19.98 -11.14
CA THR A 282 -14.56 19.11 -12.30
C THR A 282 -14.39 19.89 -13.61
N THR A 283 -14.93 21.10 -13.69
CA THR A 283 -14.79 21.99 -14.86
C THR A 283 -13.33 22.37 -15.11
N GLY A 284 -12.57 22.67 -14.04
CA GLY A 284 -11.13 22.91 -14.11
C GLY A 284 -10.38 21.69 -14.66
N ALA A 285 -10.68 20.50 -14.14
CA ALA A 285 -10.08 19.23 -14.59
C ALA A 285 -10.44 18.90 -16.06
N VAL A 286 -11.64 19.25 -16.51
CA VAL A 286 -12.05 19.13 -17.92
C VAL A 286 -11.19 20.06 -18.79
N PHE A 287 -11.00 21.32 -18.39
CA PHE A 287 -10.14 22.26 -19.12
C PHE A 287 -8.68 21.81 -19.14
N ASP A 288 -8.14 21.25 -18.03
CA ASP A 288 -6.79 20.67 -17.99
C ASP A 288 -6.65 19.54 -19.03
N THR A 289 -7.67 18.66 -19.09
CA THR A 289 -7.66 17.52 -20.02
C THR A 289 -7.78 17.98 -21.47
N LEU A 290 -8.60 19.01 -21.76
CA LEU A 290 -8.68 19.63 -23.08
C LEU A 290 -7.35 20.30 -23.46
N ALA A 291 -6.69 20.98 -22.52
CA ALA A 291 -5.38 21.56 -22.74
C ALA A 291 -4.34 20.48 -23.10
N GLN A 292 -4.39 19.30 -22.48
CA GLN A 292 -3.52 18.17 -22.84
C GLN A 292 -3.79 17.67 -24.26
N ILE A 293 -5.04 17.54 -24.68
CA ILE A 293 -5.40 17.13 -26.05
C ILE A 293 -4.81 18.14 -27.07
N HIS A 294 -4.99 19.42 -26.83
CA HIS A 294 -4.48 20.47 -27.73
C HIS A 294 -2.94 20.52 -27.72
N LEU A 295 -2.29 20.26 -26.59
CA LEU A 295 -0.83 20.15 -26.49
C LEU A 295 -0.30 18.97 -27.33
N ILE A 296 -0.93 17.81 -27.26
CA ILE A 296 -0.57 16.61 -28.07
C ILE A 296 -0.71 16.93 -29.57
N ARG A 297 -1.77 17.64 -29.97
CA ARG A 297 -1.98 18.03 -31.36
C ARG A 297 -1.08 19.18 -31.84
N GLY A 298 -0.30 19.81 -30.95
CA GLY A 298 0.56 20.96 -31.28
C GLY A 298 -0.10 22.32 -31.26
N ASN A 299 -1.35 22.43 -30.81
CA ASN A 299 -2.10 23.66 -30.71
C ASN A 299 -1.79 24.41 -29.39
N HIS A 300 -0.54 24.93 -29.26
CA HIS A 300 -0.04 25.49 -28.00
C HIS A 300 -0.82 26.73 -27.50
N GLU A 301 -1.33 27.59 -28.43
CA GLU A 301 -2.13 28.75 -28.04
C GLU A 301 -3.47 28.34 -27.43
N GLU A 302 -4.15 27.37 -28.04
CA GLU A 302 -5.43 26.87 -27.54
C GLU A 302 -5.24 26.12 -26.22
N ALA A 303 -4.17 25.32 -26.08
CA ALA A 303 -3.80 24.72 -24.79
C ALA A 303 -3.62 25.79 -23.70
N GLY A 304 -2.95 26.91 -24.02
CA GLY A 304 -2.80 28.04 -23.10
C GLY A 304 -4.13 28.70 -22.70
N ARG A 305 -5.06 28.86 -23.65
CA ARG A 305 -6.40 29.39 -23.36
C ARG A 305 -7.20 28.48 -22.44
N PHE A 306 -7.14 27.15 -22.64
CA PHE A 306 -7.78 26.21 -21.76
C PHE A 306 -7.17 26.21 -20.35
N LEU A 307 -5.86 26.37 -20.22
CA LEU A 307 -5.21 26.51 -18.92
C LEU A 307 -5.62 27.77 -18.17
N GLN A 308 -5.80 28.88 -18.88
CA GLN A 308 -6.33 30.08 -18.27
C GLN A 308 -7.76 29.84 -17.74
N ARG A 309 -8.63 29.24 -18.57
CA ARG A 309 -10.01 28.89 -18.15
C ARG A 309 -10.01 27.91 -16.96
N SER A 310 -9.07 26.98 -16.93
CA SER A 310 -8.91 26.06 -15.80
C SER A 310 -8.59 26.83 -14.52
N ARG A 311 -7.65 27.78 -14.55
CA ARG A 311 -7.34 28.63 -13.38
C ARG A 311 -8.56 29.42 -12.91
N GLU A 312 -9.31 30.04 -13.84
CA GLU A 312 -10.51 30.76 -13.52
C GLU A 312 -11.58 29.87 -12.86
N ALA A 313 -11.71 28.63 -13.33
CA ALA A 313 -12.62 27.63 -12.76
C ALA A 313 -12.23 27.21 -11.35
N TYR A 314 -10.95 26.95 -11.10
CA TYR A 314 -10.46 26.58 -9.76
C TYR A 314 -10.52 27.76 -8.75
N GLY A 315 -10.41 29.00 -9.22
CA GLY A 315 -10.47 30.22 -8.40
C GLY A 315 -9.16 30.52 -7.63
N ASP A 316 -9.25 31.45 -6.66
CA ASP A 316 -8.08 32.03 -6.00
C ASP A 316 -7.41 31.04 -5.03
N PRO A 317 -6.08 30.86 -5.04
CA PRO A 317 -5.32 29.94 -4.17
C PRO A 317 -5.48 30.15 -2.66
N GLY A 318 -5.90 31.33 -2.24
CA GLY A 318 -6.07 31.71 -0.83
C GLY A 318 -7.36 31.24 -0.18
N ALA A 319 -8.37 30.88 -0.96
CA ALA A 319 -9.67 30.44 -0.48
C ALA A 319 -9.83 28.92 -0.64
N HIS A 320 -9.42 28.16 0.38
CA HIS A 320 -9.82 26.76 0.67
C HIS A 320 -9.19 25.58 -0.08
N SER A 321 -8.84 24.64 0.70
CA SER A 321 -8.82 23.14 0.70
C SER A 321 -8.32 22.34 -0.51
N ASN A 322 -8.26 22.79 -1.74
CA ASN A 322 -7.82 22.02 -2.90
C ASN A 322 -6.60 22.63 -3.61
N ARG A 323 -5.55 22.94 -2.87
CA ARG A 323 -4.28 23.48 -3.41
C ARG A 323 -3.60 22.54 -4.44
N TRP A 324 -3.91 21.26 -4.44
CA TRP A 324 -3.26 20.30 -5.33
C TRP A 324 -3.64 20.46 -6.81
N TYR A 325 -4.86 20.92 -7.16
CA TYR A 325 -5.24 21.21 -8.55
C TYR A 325 -4.39 22.32 -9.19
N GLN A 326 -3.93 23.27 -8.40
CA GLN A 326 -3.07 24.36 -8.89
C GLN A 326 -1.74 23.84 -9.39
N TRP A 327 -1.21 22.77 -8.77
CA TRP A 327 0.02 22.13 -9.20
C TRP A 327 -0.13 21.45 -10.56
N SER A 328 -1.29 20.81 -10.84
CA SER A 328 -1.60 20.23 -12.15
C SER A 328 -1.52 21.28 -13.25
N VAL A 329 -2.21 22.41 -13.08
CA VAL A 329 -2.20 23.52 -14.05
C VAL A 329 -0.78 24.03 -14.28
N ARG A 330 0.00 24.28 -13.22
CA ARG A 330 1.35 24.82 -13.33
C ARG A 330 2.32 23.84 -14.01
N VAL A 331 2.24 22.55 -13.72
CA VAL A 331 3.03 21.53 -14.43
C VAL A 331 2.71 21.55 -15.91
N LEU A 332 1.43 21.61 -16.25
CA LEU A 332 1.00 21.63 -17.66
C LEU A 332 1.41 22.94 -18.37
N GLU A 333 1.45 24.07 -17.67
CA GLU A 333 2.02 25.34 -18.19
C GLU A 333 3.51 25.21 -18.51
N GLY A 334 4.26 24.53 -17.65
CA GLY A 334 5.66 24.22 -17.93
C GLY A 334 5.81 23.39 -19.20
N ARG A 335 4.93 22.39 -19.40
CA ARG A 335 4.92 21.57 -20.63
C ARG A 335 4.52 22.38 -21.88
N VAL A 336 3.53 23.27 -21.77
CA VAL A 336 3.14 24.17 -22.87
C VAL A 336 4.26 25.14 -23.20
N ALA A 337 4.96 25.70 -22.23
CA ALA A 337 6.13 26.56 -22.46
C ALA A 337 7.26 25.79 -23.15
N LEU A 338 7.54 24.57 -22.73
CA LEU A 338 8.58 23.72 -23.30
C LEU A 338 8.28 23.37 -24.76
N ARG A 339 7.07 22.87 -25.05
CA ARG A 339 6.62 22.55 -26.41
C ARG A 339 6.49 23.77 -27.31
N GLY A 340 6.24 24.95 -26.73
CA GLY A 340 6.23 26.23 -27.41
C GLY A 340 7.63 26.85 -27.66
N GLY A 341 8.73 26.07 -27.46
CA GLY A 341 10.11 26.52 -27.70
C GLY A 341 10.64 27.53 -26.67
N ARG A 342 10.10 27.52 -25.43
CA ARG A 342 10.50 28.45 -24.35
C ARG A 342 11.05 27.66 -23.15
N PRO A 343 12.18 26.90 -23.29
CA PRO A 343 12.68 26.02 -22.25
C PRO A 343 13.13 26.77 -20.99
N ALA A 344 13.66 28.00 -21.10
CA ALA A 344 14.03 28.79 -19.93
C ALA A 344 12.79 29.16 -19.05
N GLN A 345 11.65 29.45 -19.68
CA GLN A 345 10.41 29.71 -18.96
C GLN A 345 9.87 28.42 -18.32
N ALA A 346 9.93 27.29 -19.04
CA ALA A 346 9.53 26.00 -18.51
C ALA A 346 10.35 25.61 -17.26
N LEU A 347 11.68 25.82 -17.31
CA LEU A 347 12.57 25.59 -16.18
C LEU A 347 12.22 26.46 -14.98
N ALA A 348 11.98 27.76 -15.18
CA ALA A 348 11.58 28.65 -14.09
C ALA A 348 10.27 28.24 -13.42
N ILE A 349 9.26 27.84 -14.21
CA ILE A 349 7.97 27.34 -13.68
C ILE A 349 8.19 26.05 -12.87
N ALA A 350 9.00 25.14 -13.37
CA ALA A 350 9.28 23.86 -12.72
C ALA A 350 10.08 24.04 -11.40
N ASP A 351 11.09 24.93 -11.39
CA ASP A 351 11.86 25.27 -10.22
C ASP A 351 10.98 25.93 -9.13
N ASP A 352 10.08 26.78 -9.51
CA ASP A 352 9.09 27.40 -8.62
C ASP A 352 8.21 26.32 -7.92
N ILE A 353 7.77 25.30 -8.67
CA ILE A 353 7.00 24.19 -8.10
C ILE A 353 7.88 23.37 -7.15
N ALA A 354 9.09 23.02 -7.55
CA ALA A 354 10.00 22.18 -6.75
C ALA A 354 10.39 22.82 -5.41
N HIS A 355 10.44 24.16 -5.34
CA HIS A 355 10.80 24.92 -4.14
C HIS A 355 9.58 25.36 -3.30
N ALA A 356 8.35 25.15 -3.77
CA ALA A 356 7.15 25.53 -3.04
C ALA A 356 6.90 24.61 -1.84
N ALA A 357 6.42 25.19 -0.73
CA ALA A 357 6.02 24.41 0.44
C ALA A 357 4.74 23.59 0.13
N GLU A 358 4.66 22.37 0.69
CA GLU A 358 3.46 21.51 0.63
C GLU A 358 3.07 21.01 -0.77
N VAL A 359 4.02 20.83 -1.68
CA VAL A 359 3.75 20.22 -3.00
C VAL A 359 3.60 18.71 -2.84
N PRO A 360 2.51 18.10 -3.30
CA PRO A 360 2.38 16.65 -3.32
C PRO A 360 3.50 16.00 -4.16
N MET A 361 4.05 14.88 -3.65
CA MET A 361 5.26 14.23 -4.19
C MET A 361 5.16 13.94 -5.70
N HIS A 362 3.98 13.57 -6.21
CA HIS A 362 3.79 13.28 -7.63
C HIS A 362 3.88 14.53 -8.53
N TYR A 363 3.40 15.71 -8.08
CA TYR A 363 3.56 16.96 -8.83
C TYR A 363 4.99 17.49 -8.75
N ALA A 364 5.64 17.34 -7.62
CA ALA A 364 7.06 17.66 -7.48
C ALA A 364 7.91 16.80 -8.45
N ALA A 365 7.63 15.49 -8.55
CA ALA A 365 8.31 14.62 -9.50
C ALA A 365 8.03 15.02 -10.96
N GLN A 366 6.79 15.34 -11.32
CA GLN A 366 6.44 15.84 -12.67
C GLN A 366 7.15 17.17 -12.99
N ALA A 367 7.25 18.08 -12.03
CA ALA A 367 7.97 19.33 -12.20
C ALA A 367 9.47 19.09 -12.47
N GLU A 368 10.07 18.16 -11.72
CA GLU A 368 11.48 17.77 -11.97
C GLU A 368 11.69 17.16 -13.35
N LEU A 369 10.72 16.40 -13.90
CA LEU A 369 10.79 15.90 -15.28
C LEU A 369 10.70 17.04 -16.29
N VAL A 370 9.81 18.01 -16.10
CA VAL A 370 9.72 19.21 -16.94
C VAL A 370 11.01 20.02 -16.88
N ALA A 371 11.59 20.19 -15.67
CA ALA A 371 12.87 20.90 -15.50
C ALA A 371 14.00 20.16 -16.22
N SER A 372 14.05 18.83 -16.12
CA SER A 372 15.08 18.00 -16.77
C SER A 372 14.96 18.07 -18.29
N GLU A 373 13.76 18.01 -18.84
CA GLU A 373 13.54 18.15 -20.28
C GLU A 373 13.89 19.56 -20.77
N ALA A 374 13.59 20.61 -20.00
CA ALA A 374 13.98 21.97 -20.27
C ALA A 374 15.51 22.15 -20.25
N LEU A 375 16.21 21.54 -19.30
CA LEU A 375 17.67 21.54 -19.22
C LEU A 375 18.30 20.82 -20.42
N LEU A 376 17.72 19.71 -20.87
CA LEU A 376 18.13 19.03 -22.09
C LEU A 376 18.00 19.94 -23.31
N ALA A 377 16.88 20.65 -23.44
CA ALA A 377 16.66 21.61 -24.52
C ALA A 377 17.61 22.83 -24.45
N LEU A 378 18.12 23.17 -23.28
CA LEU A 378 19.12 24.22 -23.05
C LEU A 378 20.58 23.71 -23.19
N GLY A 379 20.81 22.43 -23.50
CA GLY A 379 22.13 21.83 -23.60
C GLY A 379 22.85 21.56 -22.27
N GLN A 380 22.14 21.62 -21.13
CA GLN A 380 22.70 21.45 -19.78
C GLN A 380 22.53 20.00 -19.29
N HIS A 381 23.18 19.07 -20.01
CA HIS A 381 22.95 17.62 -19.86
C HIS A 381 23.31 17.06 -18.46
N GLU A 382 24.43 17.51 -17.87
CA GLU A 382 24.87 17.08 -16.54
C GLU A 382 23.89 17.45 -15.43
N ARG A 383 23.30 18.64 -15.53
CA ARG A 383 22.29 19.08 -14.56
C ARG A 383 20.98 18.29 -14.71
N ALA A 384 20.62 17.95 -15.95
CA ALA A 384 19.45 17.10 -16.23
C ALA A 384 19.68 15.70 -15.66
N ASP A 385 20.87 15.10 -15.84
CA ASP A 385 21.23 13.76 -15.33
C ASP A 385 21.09 13.70 -13.81
N ALA A 386 21.68 14.66 -13.09
CA ALA A 386 21.64 14.73 -11.63
C ALA A 386 20.20 14.83 -11.06
N ARG A 387 19.31 15.59 -11.73
CA ARG A 387 17.88 15.69 -11.33
C ARG A 387 17.15 14.38 -11.58
N LEU A 388 17.36 13.77 -12.75
CA LEU A 388 16.72 12.51 -13.12
C LEU A 388 17.15 11.35 -12.22
N ASP A 389 18.41 11.29 -11.80
CA ASP A 389 18.89 10.30 -10.84
C ASP A 389 18.19 10.44 -9.49
N ALA A 390 18.03 11.67 -9.00
CA ALA A 390 17.32 11.93 -7.74
C ALA A 390 15.83 11.53 -7.83
N VAL A 391 15.17 11.79 -8.95
CA VAL A 391 13.78 11.39 -9.20
C VAL A 391 13.67 9.87 -9.30
N ASN A 392 14.53 9.22 -10.08
CA ASN A 392 14.52 7.77 -10.28
C ASN A 392 14.70 7.01 -8.96
N ALA A 393 15.62 7.46 -8.10
CA ALA A 393 15.83 6.85 -6.78
C ALA A 393 14.58 6.88 -5.89
N ARG A 394 13.78 7.94 -6.00
CA ARG A 394 12.50 8.07 -5.26
C ARG A 394 11.38 7.21 -5.86
N LEU A 395 11.36 7.05 -7.19
CA LEU A 395 10.28 6.34 -7.89
C LEU A 395 10.43 4.82 -7.87
N GLN A 396 11.65 4.29 -7.77
CA GLN A 396 11.90 2.84 -7.76
C GLN A 396 11.18 2.09 -6.62
N SER A 397 10.85 2.76 -5.52
CA SER A 397 10.09 2.18 -4.41
C SER A 397 8.57 2.25 -4.57
N GLY A 398 8.06 3.02 -5.55
CA GLY A 398 6.64 3.35 -5.70
C GLY A 398 5.85 2.56 -6.75
N GLY A 399 6.50 1.60 -7.42
CA GLY A 399 5.84 0.81 -8.46
C GLY A 399 5.83 1.49 -9.85
N MET A 400 5.22 0.81 -10.83
CA MET A 400 5.16 1.24 -12.22
C MET A 400 4.16 2.40 -12.40
N THR A 401 4.66 3.58 -12.73
CA THR A 401 3.85 4.78 -12.95
C THR A 401 4.22 5.49 -14.25
N SER A 402 3.30 6.31 -14.78
CA SER A 402 3.56 7.18 -15.92
C SER A 402 4.79 8.09 -15.70
N ILE A 403 4.95 8.62 -14.49
CA ILE A 403 6.09 9.47 -14.10
C ILE A 403 7.41 8.71 -14.24
N TRP A 404 7.44 7.43 -13.82
CA TRP A 404 8.63 6.59 -13.96
C TRP A 404 8.95 6.29 -15.43
N GLY A 405 7.96 5.96 -16.25
CA GLY A 405 8.14 5.77 -17.69
C GLY A 405 8.74 7.02 -18.38
N GLU A 406 8.27 8.21 -18.01
CA GLU A 406 8.79 9.48 -18.51
C GLU A 406 10.23 9.75 -18.02
N CYS A 407 10.53 9.45 -16.75
CA CYS A 407 11.88 9.53 -16.19
C CYS A 407 12.86 8.64 -16.97
N LEU A 408 12.49 7.38 -17.23
CA LEU A 408 13.28 6.44 -18.02
C LEU A 408 13.54 6.98 -19.44
N ARG A 409 12.52 7.55 -20.10
CA ARG A 409 12.68 8.16 -21.43
C ARG A 409 13.70 9.29 -21.43
N LEU A 410 13.62 10.20 -20.46
CA LEU A 410 14.53 11.33 -20.36
C LEU A 410 15.96 10.89 -20.00
N ARG A 411 16.12 9.91 -19.10
CA ARG A 411 17.43 9.31 -18.79
C ARG A 411 18.03 8.64 -20.02
N GLY A 412 17.24 7.89 -20.78
CA GLY A 412 17.68 7.30 -22.03
C GLY A 412 18.19 8.37 -23.03
N ARG A 413 17.55 9.53 -23.12
CA ARG A 413 18.03 10.65 -23.92
C ARG A 413 19.37 11.22 -23.40
N VAL A 414 19.53 11.37 -22.11
CA VAL A 414 20.80 11.81 -21.49
C VAL A 414 21.92 10.82 -21.81
N HIS A 415 21.67 9.51 -21.65
CA HIS A 415 22.64 8.47 -21.99
C HIS A 415 23.01 8.47 -23.48
N ALA A 416 22.03 8.68 -24.37
CA ALA A 416 22.29 8.77 -25.81
C ALA A 416 23.19 9.96 -26.14
N ILE A 417 22.96 11.14 -25.57
CA ILE A 417 23.80 12.34 -25.74
C ILE A 417 25.20 12.10 -25.18
N ALA A 418 25.34 11.38 -24.06
CA ALA A 418 26.61 11.04 -23.44
C ALA A 418 27.37 9.90 -24.18
N GLY A 419 26.82 9.34 -25.26
CA GLY A 419 27.41 8.22 -26.00
C GLY A 419 27.30 6.85 -25.31
N ARG A 420 26.56 6.76 -24.19
CA ARG A 420 26.29 5.51 -23.45
C ARG A 420 25.12 4.77 -24.12
N LEU A 421 25.36 4.20 -25.30
CA LEU A 421 24.31 3.66 -26.17
C LEU A 421 23.57 2.46 -25.55
N THR A 422 24.26 1.62 -24.78
CA THR A 422 23.68 0.44 -24.13
C THR A 422 22.69 0.84 -23.05
N GLU A 423 23.09 1.79 -22.21
CA GLU A 423 22.23 2.34 -21.15
C GLU A 423 21.04 3.10 -21.74
N ALA A 424 21.27 3.89 -22.78
CA ALA A 424 20.21 4.59 -23.51
C ALA A 424 19.16 3.63 -24.06
N TYR A 425 19.60 2.56 -24.71
CA TYR A 425 18.71 1.55 -25.28
C TYR A 425 17.90 0.83 -24.20
N HIS A 426 18.54 0.51 -23.08
CA HIS A 426 17.92 -0.11 -21.92
C HIS A 426 16.81 0.75 -21.33
N GLU A 427 17.10 2.00 -20.97
CA GLU A 427 16.16 2.93 -20.36
C GLU A 427 14.98 3.26 -21.30
N LEU A 428 15.24 3.49 -22.57
CA LEU A 428 14.19 3.75 -23.57
C LEU A 428 13.31 2.52 -23.81
N GLY A 429 13.90 1.31 -23.85
CA GLY A 429 13.14 0.07 -23.98
C GLY A 429 12.19 -0.16 -22.80
N GLN A 430 12.67 0.04 -21.58
CA GLN A 430 11.84 -0.03 -20.39
C GLN A 430 10.73 1.04 -20.42
N SER A 431 11.02 2.27 -20.85
CA SER A 431 10.04 3.33 -20.99
C SER A 431 8.89 2.92 -21.91
N VAL A 432 9.20 2.31 -23.08
CA VAL A 432 8.18 1.79 -24.01
C VAL A 432 7.31 0.74 -23.30
N SER A 433 7.94 -0.23 -22.62
CA SER A 433 7.22 -1.32 -21.97
C SER A 433 6.30 -0.81 -20.86
N VAL A 434 6.75 0.18 -20.09
CA VAL A 434 5.93 0.87 -19.08
C VAL A 434 4.70 1.51 -19.73
N PHE A 435 4.87 2.32 -20.77
CA PHE A 435 3.76 3.03 -21.39
C PHE A 435 2.80 2.12 -22.16
N ASP A 436 3.30 1.07 -22.82
CA ASP A 436 2.46 0.06 -23.47
C ASP A 436 1.55 -0.64 -22.44
N LEU A 437 2.08 -0.98 -21.25
CA LEU A 437 1.32 -1.59 -20.17
C LEU A 437 0.32 -0.62 -19.53
N LEU A 438 0.71 0.64 -19.40
CA LEU A 438 -0.18 1.70 -18.91
C LEU A 438 -1.25 2.11 -19.92
N GLY A 439 -1.17 1.63 -21.18
CA GLY A 439 -2.04 2.03 -22.29
C GLY A 439 -1.84 3.50 -22.71
N GLU A 440 -0.75 4.14 -22.29
CA GLU A 440 -0.49 5.57 -22.56
C GLU A 440 0.17 5.73 -23.94
N ARG A 441 -0.63 5.61 -24.99
CA ARG A 441 -0.17 5.52 -26.37
C ARG A 441 0.69 6.71 -26.81
N TYR A 442 0.35 7.94 -26.41
CA TYR A 442 1.15 9.11 -26.76
C TYR A 442 2.58 9.04 -26.21
N GLN A 443 2.71 8.69 -24.93
CA GLN A 443 4.02 8.58 -24.28
C GLN A 443 4.83 7.40 -24.84
N ALA A 444 4.17 6.29 -25.19
CA ALA A 444 4.81 5.17 -25.90
C ALA A 444 5.36 5.63 -27.26
N GLY A 445 4.59 6.40 -28.04
CA GLY A 445 5.01 6.98 -29.32
C GLY A 445 6.27 7.84 -29.19
N LEU A 446 6.35 8.69 -28.15
CA LEU A 446 7.55 9.49 -27.89
C LEU A 446 8.77 8.60 -27.55
N SER A 447 8.59 7.52 -26.80
CA SER A 447 9.68 6.58 -26.47
C SER A 447 10.12 5.77 -27.68
N TYR A 448 9.18 5.36 -28.54
CA TYR A 448 9.51 4.72 -29.82
C TYR A 448 10.29 5.65 -30.77
N LEU A 449 9.94 6.93 -30.81
CA LEU A 449 10.68 7.94 -31.61
C LEU A 449 12.14 8.06 -31.15
N GLU A 450 12.38 8.12 -29.83
CA GLU A 450 13.73 8.19 -29.27
C GLU A 450 14.53 6.90 -29.54
N LEU A 451 13.90 5.71 -29.39
CA LEU A 451 14.53 4.42 -29.77
C LEU A 451 14.87 4.36 -31.28
N GLY A 452 13.99 4.90 -32.12
CA GLY A 452 14.21 4.99 -33.53
C GLY A 452 15.44 5.84 -33.88
N ARG A 453 15.53 7.05 -33.27
CA ARG A 453 16.68 7.97 -33.39
C ARG A 453 17.99 7.32 -32.90
N LEU A 454 17.94 6.70 -31.71
CA LEU A 454 19.08 5.99 -31.12
C LEU A 454 19.56 4.86 -32.05
N SER A 455 18.63 4.04 -32.58
CA SER A 455 18.94 2.92 -33.49
C SER A 455 19.49 3.39 -34.83
N ALA A 456 19.01 4.52 -35.36
CA ALA A 456 19.53 5.15 -36.56
C ALA A 456 20.98 5.63 -36.38
N GLY A 457 21.25 6.32 -35.24
CA GLY A 457 22.61 6.77 -34.89
C GLY A 457 23.59 5.61 -34.67
N ALA A 458 23.11 4.47 -34.18
CA ALA A 458 23.90 3.24 -34.02
C ALA A 458 24.02 2.40 -35.30
N GLY A 459 23.50 2.86 -36.46
CA GLY A 459 23.55 2.16 -37.74
C GLY A 459 22.61 0.95 -37.87
N ALA A 460 21.72 0.72 -36.88
CA ALA A 460 20.77 -0.40 -36.86
C ALA A 460 19.49 -0.08 -37.65
N ARG A 461 19.60 0.09 -38.97
CA ARG A 461 18.53 0.58 -39.87
C ARG A 461 17.21 -0.18 -39.73
N SER A 462 17.22 -1.51 -39.71
CA SER A 462 15.99 -2.31 -39.62
C SER A 462 15.23 -2.05 -38.31
N ARG A 463 15.95 -1.89 -37.19
CA ARG A 463 15.37 -1.53 -35.89
C ARG A 463 14.86 -0.10 -35.92
N ALA A 464 15.66 0.83 -36.43
CA ALA A 464 15.28 2.23 -36.56
C ALA A 464 13.97 2.39 -37.35
N SER A 465 13.91 1.74 -38.54
CA SER A 465 12.71 1.76 -39.39
C SER A 465 11.47 1.22 -38.66
N ARG A 466 11.59 0.13 -37.91
CA ARG A 466 10.48 -0.44 -37.15
C ARG A 466 10.00 0.52 -36.06
N TYR A 467 10.88 1.01 -35.19
CA TYR A 467 10.49 1.91 -34.12
C TYR A 467 9.91 3.24 -34.63
N LEU A 468 10.48 3.78 -35.72
CA LEU A 468 9.94 4.99 -36.35
C LEU A 468 8.57 4.74 -37.00
N SER A 469 8.35 3.56 -37.58
CA SER A 469 7.04 3.16 -38.11
C SER A 469 5.99 3.04 -36.99
N ASP A 470 6.36 2.43 -35.83
CA ASP A 470 5.49 2.30 -34.67
C ASP A 470 5.13 3.70 -34.11
N ALA A 471 6.14 4.59 -33.99
CA ALA A 471 5.92 5.98 -33.56
C ALA A 471 4.99 6.74 -34.52
N THR A 472 5.25 6.66 -35.85
CA THR A 472 4.45 7.29 -36.91
C THR A 472 2.99 6.83 -36.83
N ALA A 473 2.74 5.52 -36.75
CA ALA A 473 1.39 4.96 -36.66
C ALA A 473 0.63 5.48 -35.42
N ILE A 474 1.33 5.61 -34.28
CA ILE A 474 0.73 6.15 -33.05
C ILE A 474 0.40 7.65 -33.22
N PHE A 475 1.36 8.46 -33.70
CA PHE A 475 1.16 9.90 -33.84
C PHE A 475 0.10 10.24 -34.90
N GLU A 476 0.02 9.46 -35.96
CA GLU A 476 -0.99 9.60 -37.00
C GLU A 476 -2.40 9.32 -36.45
N ALA A 477 -2.55 8.23 -35.69
CA ALA A 477 -3.81 7.86 -35.03
C ALA A 477 -4.27 8.91 -33.97
N LEU A 478 -3.32 9.59 -33.33
CA LEU A 478 -3.58 10.64 -32.33
C LEU A 478 -3.77 12.03 -32.93
N GLY A 479 -3.42 12.25 -34.22
CA GLY A 479 -3.35 13.59 -34.82
C GLY A 479 -2.26 14.47 -34.20
N ALA A 480 -1.18 13.88 -33.66
CA ALA A 480 -0.05 14.58 -33.03
C ALA A 480 0.89 15.11 -34.10
N ALA A 481 0.45 16.15 -34.79
CA ALA A 481 1.10 16.67 -36.02
C ALA A 481 2.59 17.05 -35.86
N PRO A 482 3.04 17.73 -34.79
CA PRO A 482 4.47 18.01 -34.60
C PRO A 482 5.34 16.75 -34.44
N ASP A 483 4.90 15.80 -33.59
CA ASP A 483 5.65 14.58 -33.32
C ASP A 483 5.63 13.63 -34.53
N LEU A 484 4.54 13.66 -35.32
CA LEU A 484 4.43 12.96 -36.60
C LEU A 484 5.44 13.51 -37.63
N ALA A 485 5.56 14.84 -37.71
CA ALA A 485 6.54 15.47 -38.58
C ALA A 485 7.98 15.10 -38.18
N ASP A 486 8.28 15.08 -36.88
CA ASP A 486 9.56 14.67 -36.31
C ASP A 486 9.88 13.19 -36.58
N ALA A 487 8.90 12.30 -36.46
CA ALA A 487 9.07 10.87 -36.75
C ALA A 487 9.32 10.63 -38.26
N ASN A 488 8.57 11.32 -39.11
CA ASN A 488 8.75 11.25 -40.56
C ASN A 488 10.12 11.79 -41.00
N ALA A 489 10.58 12.93 -40.43
CA ALA A 489 11.91 13.45 -40.68
C ALA A 489 13.02 12.46 -40.28
N ALA A 490 12.90 11.89 -39.07
CA ALA A 490 13.84 10.86 -38.60
C ALA A 490 13.85 9.60 -39.49
N ALA A 491 12.70 9.22 -40.07
CA ALA A 491 12.60 8.09 -41.00
C ALA A 491 13.20 8.41 -42.38
N ALA A 492 13.05 9.65 -42.85
CA ALA A 492 13.66 10.11 -44.13
C ALA A 492 15.19 10.18 -44.05
N ASP A 493 15.74 10.53 -42.89
CA ASP A 493 17.18 10.65 -42.63
C ASP A 493 17.87 9.29 -42.46
N LEU A 494 17.15 8.15 -42.55
CA LEU A 494 17.75 6.84 -42.43
C LEU A 494 18.74 6.61 -43.59
N PRO A 495 20.01 6.25 -43.31
CA PRO A 495 21.03 6.04 -44.36
C PRO A 495 20.59 4.96 -45.37
N ALA A 496 20.88 5.18 -46.67
CA ALA A 496 20.58 4.19 -47.71
C ALA A 496 21.18 2.83 -47.35
N ALA A 497 20.52 1.72 -47.75
CA ALA A 497 20.99 0.37 -47.43
C ALA A 497 22.43 0.17 -47.85
N ALA A 498 23.36 0.09 -46.91
CA ALA A 498 24.75 -0.29 -47.22
C ALA A 498 24.75 -1.78 -47.59
N THR A 499 25.20 -2.09 -48.81
CA THR A 499 25.40 -3.45 -49.32
C THR A 499 26.72 -4.08 -48.85
N GLY A 500 27.19 -3.74 -47.65
CA GLY A 500 28.39 -4.27 -47.01
C GLY A 500 28.08 -5.16 -45.80
N PRO A 501 29.03 -6.06 -45.41
CA PRO A 501 28.86 -6.86 -44.19
C PRO A 501 28.73 -5.91 -42.98
N PHE A 502 27.72 -6.13 -42.23
CA PHE A 502 27.31 -5.36 -41.08
C PHE A 502 28.44 -5.30 -40.03
N VAL A 503 29.14 -4.16 -39.92
CA VAL A 503 29.93 -3.81 -38.73
C VAL A 503 28.94 -3.15 -37.75
N GLY A 504 28.03 -3.96 -37.22
CA GLY A 504 27.20 -3.54 -36.10
C GLY A 504 28.12 -3.29 -34.89
N VAL A 505 27.95 -2.19 -34.20
CA VAL A 505 28.43 -2.07 -32.84
C VAL A 505 27.96 -3.35 -32.14
N GLN A 506 28.87 -4.27 -31.84
CA GLN A 506 28.64 -5.43 -31.03
C GLN A 506 28.33 -4.87 -29.64
N MET A 507 27.06 -4.58 -29.39
CA MET A 507 26.56 -4.57 -28.03
C MET A 507 26.89 -5.95 -27.47
N ASP A 508 27.49 -6.05 -26.29
CA ASP A 508 27.68 -7.31 -25.57
C ASP A 508 26.30 -7.96 -25.41
N GLY A 509 25.90 -8.73 -26.43
CA GLY A 509 24.51 -8.90 -26.83
C GLY A 509 23.68 -9.66 -25.80
N ASP A 510 24.28 -10.64 -25.10
CA ASP A 510 23.53 -11.48 -24.17
C ASP A 510 23.49 -10.85 -22.78
N ALA A 511 24.55 -10.17 -22.34
CA ALA A 511 24.60 -9.52 -21.02
C ALA A 511 23.62 -8.33 -20.91
N ALA A 512 23.51 -7.50 -21.95
CA ALA A 512 22.56 -6.37 -21.99
C ALA A 512 21.10 -6.85 -22.01
N ILE A 513 20.81 -7.93 -22.76
CA ILE A 513 19.46 -8.53 -22.78
C ILE A 513 19.09 -9.14 -21.43
N VAL A 514 20.01 -9.88 -20.80
CA VAL A 514 19.82 -10.44 -19.46
C VAL A 514 19.56 -9.34 -18.45
N ARG A 515 20.35 -8.25 -18.49
CA ARG A 515 20.15 -7.10 -17.60
C ARG A 515 18.77 -6.47 -17.80
N ARG A 516 18.32 -6.28 -19.05
CA ARG A 516 16.95 -5.78 -19.35
C ARG A 516 15.87 -6.63 -18.72
N ILE A 517 15.95 -7.95 -18.85
CA ILE A 517 14.98 -8.88 -18.25
C ILE A 517 15.01 -8.80 -16.72
N VAL A 518 16.20 -8.74 -16.11
CA VAL A 518 16.34 -8.67 -14.64
C VAL A 518 15.80 -7.34 -14.09
N ASP A 519 16.10 -6.24 -14.75
CA ASP A 519 15.63 -4.92 -14.34
C ASP A 519 14.10 -4.74 -14.58
N ALA A 520 13.54 -5.46 -15.55
CA ALA A 520 12.09 -5.54 -15.77
C ALA A 520 11.35 -6.40 -14.74
N ALA A 521 12.06 -7.16 -13.89
CA ALA A 521 11.46 -7.96 -12.83
C ALA A 521 10.95 -7.08 -11.65
N VAL A 522 10.30 -5.97 -11.96
CA VAL A 522 9.60 -5.07 -11.03
C VAL A 522 8.14 -5.52 -10.88
N THR A 523 7.48 -5.83 -11.99
CA THR A 523 6.13 -6.42 -12.02
C THR A 523 6.07 -7.55 -13.03
N PRO A 524 5.19 -8.57 -12.83
CA PRO A 524 5.02 -9.67 -13.78
C PRO A 524 4.64 -9.20 -15.20
N ALA A 525 3.84 -8.14 -15.29
CA ALA A 525 3.40 -7.59 -16.57
C ALA A 525 4.55 -6.95 -17.35
N LEU A 526 5.38 -6.13 -16.68
CA LEU A 526 6.56 -5.51 -17.28
C LEU A 526 7.58 -6.56 -17.71
N LEU A 527 7.83 -7.54 -16.84
CA LEU A 527 8.73 -8.66 -17.15
C LEU A 527 8.24 -9.47 -18.36
N ALA A 528 6.94 -9.75 -18.45
CA ALA A 528 6.37 -10.47 -19.58
C ALA A 528 6.56 -9.68 -20.89
N ARG A 529 6.32 -8.37 -20.86
CA ARG A 529 6.49 -7.48 -22.03
C ARG A 529 7.95 -7.41 -22.47
N GLU A 530 8.85 -7.10 -21.55
CA GLU A 530 10.29 -7.07 -21.83
C GLU A 530 10.82 -8.44 -22.26
N GLY A 531 10.35 -9.50 -21.61
CA GLY A 531 10.70 -10.87 -21.94
C GLY A 531 10.33 -11.25 -23.38
N THR A 532 9.11 -10.91 -23.84
CA THR A 532 8.70 -11.17 -25.25
C THR A 532 9.53 -10.36 -26.23
N THR A 533 9.80 -9.09 -25.96
CA THR A 533 10.62 -8.23 -26.80
C THR A 533 12.07 -8.74 -26.86
N ALA A 534 12.65 -9.08 -25.71
CA ALA A 534 14.01 -9.63 -25.62
C ALA A 534 14.16 -10.97 -26.36
N LEU A 535 13.19 -11.89 -26.22
CA LEU A 535 13.16 -13.15 -26.91
C LEU A 535 13.05 -12.96 -28.43
N MET A 536 12.19 -12.05 -28.88
CA MET A 536 12.05 -11.75 -30.31
C MET A 536 13.34 -11.21 -30.90
N GLU A 537 14.01 -10.29 -30.20
CA GLU A 537 15.26 -9.68 -30.65
C GLU A 537 16.45 -10.67 -30.62
N ALA A 538 16.60 -11.38 -29.51
CA ALA A 538 17.75 -12.30 -29.34
C ALA A 538 17.68 -13.52 -30.24
N CYS A 539 16.48 -13.97 -30.59
CA CYS A 539 16.27 -15.13 -31.45
C CYS A 539 16.08 -14.78 -32.94
N ASP A 540 16.07 -13.49 -33.29
CA ASP A 540 15.68 -13.02 -34.65
C ASP A 540 14.33 -13.63 -35.07
N ALA A 541 13.38 -13.67 -34.12
CA ALA A 541 12.09 -14.29 -34.31
C ALA A 541 11.07 -13.29 -34.90
N SER A 542 10.13 -13.83 -35.69
CA SER A 542 9.02 -13.01 -36.21
C SER A 542 7.97 -12.71 -35.14
N THR A 543 7.77 -13.65 -34.18
CA THR A 543 6.88 -13.46 -33.05
C THR A 543 7.47 -14.05 -31.77
N ALA A 544 7.13 -13.45 -30.63
CA ALA A 544 7.39 -13.96 -29.29
C ALA A 544 6.16 -13.81 -28.42
N ILE A 545 5.83 -14.84 -27.63
CA ILE A 545 4.59 -14.90 -26.85
C ILE A 545 4.92 -15.48 -25.46
N ILE A 546 4.37 -14.87 -24.42
CA ILE A 546 4.27 -15.46 -23.07
C ILE A 546 2.81 -15.67 -22.75
N PHE A 547 2.42 -16.87 -22.34
CA PHE A 547 1.04 -17.21 -22.02
C PHE A 547 0.97 -18.17 -20.83
N THR A 548 -0.19 -18.23 -20.18
CA THR A 548 -0.52 -19.21 -19.12
C THR A 548 -1.51 -20.24 -19.64
N GLU A 549 -1.30 -21.50 -19.23
CA GLU A 549 -2.17 -22.63 -19.49
C GLU A 549 -2.81 -23.09 -18.19
N SER A 550 -4.16 -23.18 -18.17
CA SER A 550 -4.95 -23.64 -17.03
C SER A 550 -6.04 -24.58 -17.55
N GLY A 551 -5.79 -25.90 -17.49
CA GLY A 551 -6.68 -26.89 -18.09
C GLY A 551 -6.81 -26.67 -19.60
N GLU A 552 -8.03 -26.44 -20.09
CA GLU A 552 -8.28 -26.16 -21.51
C GLU A 552 -8.19 -24.66 -21.87
N SER A 553 -8.01 -23.77 -20.90
CA SER A 553 -7.96 -22.33 -21.14
C SER A 553 -6.54 -21.82 -21.37
N LEU A 554 -6.38 -20.98 -22.40
CA LEU A 554 -5.14 -20.28 -22.76
C LEU A 554 -5.32 -18.78 -22.57
N GLN A 555 -4.50 -18.19 -21.71
CA GLN A 555 -4.48 -16.75 -21.50
C GLN A 555 -3.14 -16.18 -22.00
N ILE A 556 -3.18 -15.28 -22.97
CA ILE A 556 -1.99 -14.55 -23.43
C ILE A 556 -1.64 -13.49 -22.36
N VAL A 557 -0.42 -13.59 -21.82
CA VAL A 557 0.15 -12.63 -20.87
C VAL A 557 0.81 -11.46 -21.61
N SER A 558 1.60 -11.78 -22.64
CA SER A 558 2.24 -10.79 -23.50
C SER A 558 2.53 -11.39 -24.89
N SER A 559 2.49 -10.57 -25.92
CA SER A 559 2.90 -10.95 -27.28
C SER A 559 3.62 -9.80 -27.97
N SER A 560 4.60 -10.13 -28.79
CA SER A 560 5.35 -9.21 -29.67
C SER A 560 5.40 -9.76 -31.08
N GLY A 561 5.20 -8.89 -32.08
CA GLY A 561 5.25 -9.27 -33.50
C GLY A 561 3.93 -9.88 -34.05
N CYS A 562 2.85 -9.97 -33.29
CA CYS A 562 1.55 -10.46 -33.75
C CYS A 562 0.37 -9.87 -32.96
N SER A 563 -0.83 -9.95 -33.54
CA SER A 563 -2.07 -9.57 -32.84
C SER A 563 -2.44 -10.59 -31.74
N PRO A 564 -3.25 -10.22 -30.75
CA PRO A 564 -3.66 -11.12 -29.67
C PRO A 564 -4.36 -12.41 -30.17
N ASP A 565 -5.14 -12.35 -31.23
CA ASP A 565 -5.83 -13.50 -31.78
C ASP A 565 -4.86 -14.44 -32.53
N ALA A 566 -3.89 -13.86 -33.26
CA ALA A 566 -2.81 -14.63 -33.87
C ALA A 566 -1.92 -15.29 -32.78
N ALA A 567 -1.65 -14.58 -31.68
CA ALA A 567 -0.90 -15.11 -30.55
C ALA A 567 -1.57 -16.33 -29.92
N ARG A 568 -2.90 -16.32 -29.73
CA ARG A 568 -3.64 -17.49 -29.23
C ARG A 568 -3.49 -18.69 -30.17
N SER A 569 -3.58 -18.48 -31.49
CA SER A 569 -3.44 -19.53 -32.50
C SER A 569 -2.05 -20.15 -32.47
N VAL A 570 -1.00 -19.32 -32.37
CA VAL A 570 0.40 -19.77 -32.30
C VAL A 570 0.68 -20.51 -30.98
N ALA A 571 0.20 -20.00 -29.85
CA ALA A 571 0.33 -20.64 -28.54
C ALA A 571 -0.34 -22.03 -28.51
N ALA A 572 -1.56 -22.13 -29.02
CA ALA A 572 -2.29 -23.39 -29.11
C ALA A 572 -1.61 -24.41 -30.06
N ALA A 573 -1.03 -23.94 -31.15
CA ALA A 573 -0.25 -24.79 -32.05
C ALA A 573 1.07 -25.27 -31.40
N ALA A 574 1.77 -24.39 -30.69
CA ALA A 574 3.02 -24.71 -29.97
C ALA A 574 2.79 -25.79 -28.89
N LEU A 575 1.74 -25.70 -28.11
CA LEU A 575 1.36 -26.71 -27.09
C LEU A 575 1.04 -28.07 -27.70
N ARG A 576 0.32 -28.12 -28.83
CA ARG A 576 -0.02 -29.37 -29.52
C ARG A 576 1.23 -30.03 -30.14
N ALA A 577 2.21 -29.24 -30.59
CA ALA A 577 3.46 -29.75 -31.11
C ALA A 577 4.37 -30.34 -30.02
N GLY A 578 4.15 -29.99 -28.77
CA GLY A 578 4.93 -30.43 -27.60
C GLY A 578 6.37 -29.90 -27.61
N THR A 579 7.09 -30.15 -26.51
CA THR A 579 8.52 -29.82 -26.36
C THR A 579 9.44 -30.73 -27.15
N SER A 580 8.90 -31.64 -27.93
CA SER A 580 9.69 -32.59 -28.72
C SER A 580 10.46 -31.89 -29.86
N ALA A 581 11.77 -32.09 -29.83
CA ALA A 581 12.75 -31.66 -30.76
C ALA A 581 12.31 -31.92 -32.21
N GLY A 582 11.73 -30.91 -32.87
CA GLY A 582 11.44 -31.22 -34.26
C GLY A 582 10.79 -30.19 -35.15
N SER A 583 10.24 -29.10 -34.67
CA SER A 583 9.87 -28.03 -35.59
C SER A 583 10.86 -26.87 -35.44
N PRO A 584 11.78 -26.72 -36.39
CA PRO A 584 12.79 -25.66 -36.29
C PRO A 584 12.22 -24.25 -36.48
N LEU A 585 10.89 -24.12 -36.67
CA LEU A 585 10.20 -22.86 -36.91
C LEU A 585 9.50 -22.32 -35.64
N VAL A 586 9.28 -23.16 -34.61
CA VAL A 586 8.65 -22.77 -33.35
C VAL A 586 9.40 -23.41 -32.17
N LEU A 587 9.77 -22.62 -31.19
CA LEU A 587 10.35 -23.07 -29.93
C LEU A 587 9.40 -22.74 -28.77
N VAL A 588 9.24 -23.66 -27.82
CA VAL A 588 8.42 -23.50 -26.62
C VAL A 588 9.17 -24.01 -25.39
N GLU A 589 9.15 -23.24 -24.31
CA GLU A 589 9.73 -23.62 -23.02
C GLU A 589 8.79 -23.20 -21.85
N PRO A 590 8.64 -24.03 -20.81
CA PRO A 590 7.94 -23.67 -19.60
C PRO A 590 8.80 -22.68 -18.78
N ILE A 591 8.20 -21.57 -18.35
CA ILE A 591 8.86 -20.51 -17.60
C ILE A 591 8.26 -20.29 -16.19
N GLY A 592 7.76 -21.36 -15.59
CA GLY A 592 7.28 -21.35 -14.19
C GLY A 592 5.79 -21.60 -14.06
N ARG A 593 5.31 -21.43 -12.82
CA ARG A 593 3.88 -21.62 -12.48
C ARG A 593 3.30 -20.34 -11.89
N ASP A 594 2.01 -20.16 -12.08
CA ASP A 594 1.19 -19.11 -11.49
C ASP A 594 -0.04 -19.78 -10.84
N GLY A 595 0.06 -20.04 -9.54
CA GLY A 595 -0.90 -20.88 -8.85
C GLY A 595 -0.97 -22.29 -9.43
N SER A 596 -2.15 -22.68 -9.94
CA SER A 596 -2.39 -23.97 -10.61
C SER A 596 -2.01 -23.97 -12.12
N SER A 597 -1.74 -22.81 -12.70
CA SER A 597 -1.47 -22.63 -14.14
C SER A 597 0.03 -22.73 -14.45
N THR A 598 0.37 -23.24 -15.62
CA THR A 598 1.77 -23.25 -16.12
C THR A 598 1.98 -22.11 -17.11
N ARG A 599 3.09 -21.37 -16.93
CA ARG A 599 3.47 -20.26 -17.82
C ARG A 599 4.49 -20.76 -18.83
N HIS A 600 4.31 -20.36 -20.10
CA HIS A 600 5.15 -20.78 -21.22
C HIS A 600 5.67 -19.58 -22.01
N ALA A 601 6.88 -19.69 -22.54
CA ALA A 601 7.44 -18.79 -23.55
C ALA A 601 7.50 -19.49 -24.91
N VAL A 602 7.12 -18.77 -25.96
CA VAL A 602 7.16 -19.27 -27.34
C VAL A 602 7.81 -18.23 -28.26
N VAL A 603 8.63 -18.68 -29.19
CA VAL A 603 9.08 -17.87 -30.33
C VAL A 603 8.79 -18.61 -31.64
N SER A 604 8.43 -17.88 -32.70
CA SER A 604 8.27 -18.44 -34.02
C SER A 604 9.02 -17.62 -35.06
N SER A 605 9.45 -18.30 -36.16
CA SER A 605 10.17 -17.68 -37.25
C SER A 605 9.72 -18.27 -38.60
N MET A 606 9.90 -17.49 -39.67
CA MET A 606 9.68 -17.95 -41.04
C MET A 606 10.84 -18.82 -41.54
N ARG A 607 11.97 -18.88 -40.82
CA ARG A 607 13.15 -19.69 -41.13
C ARG A 607 13.50 -20.60 -39.96
N PRO A 608 14.09 -21.78 -40.20
CA PRO A 608 14.52 -22.68 -39.14
C PRO A 608 15.51 -22.01 -38.18
N PHE A 609 15.31 -22.19 -36.87
CA PHE A 609 16.22 -21.68 -35.86
C PHE A 609 17.53 -22.50 -35.84
N PRO A 610 18.71 -21.85 -35.90
CA PRO A 610 19.98 -22.54 -35.73
C PRO A 610 20.17 -23.02 -34.28
N PRO A 611 20.99 -24.08 -34.03
CA PRO A 611 21.21 -24.63 -32.70
C PRO A 611 21.67 -23.61 -31.64
N THR A 612 22.43 -22.61 -32.05
CA THR A 612 22.86 -21.49 -31.17
C THR A 612 21.69 -20.64 -30.69
N THR A 613 20.71 -20.38 -31.56
CA THR A 613 19.50 -19.67 -31.22
C THR A 613 18.60 -20.49 -30.28
N VAL A 614 18.50 -21.80 -30.50
CA VAL A 614 17.76 -22.69 -29.57
C VAL A 614 18.37 -22.66 -28.16
N HIS A 615 19.69 -22.70 -28.04
CA HIS A 615 20.37 -22.58 -26.75
C HIS A 615 20.13 -21.23 -26.10
N ARG A 616 20.24 -20.15 -26.87
CA ARG A 616 19.96 -18.76 -26.39
C ARG A 616 18.53 -18.61 -25.92
N PHE A 617 17.55 -19.12 -26.64
CA PHE A 617 16.15 -19.14 -26.26
C PHE A 617 15.93 -19.81 -24.90
N ARG A 618 16.50 -20.98 -24.66
CA ARG A 618 16.41 -21.70 -23.39
C ARG A 618 17.04 -20.93 -22.22
N THR A 619 18.22 -20.33 -22.47
CA THR A 619 18.91 -19.52 -21.47
C THR A 619 18.07 -18.30 -21.05
N LEU A 620 17.55 -17.56 -22.02
CA LEU A 620 16.73 -16.40 -21.75
C LEU A 620 15.39 -16.77 -21.10
N SER A 621 14.77 -17.88 -21.53
CA SER A 621 13.56 -18.42 -20.88
C SER A 621 13.81 -18.78 -19.41
N ALA A 622 15.00 -19.29 -19.06
CA ALA A 622 15.39 -19.54 -17.68
C ALA A 622 15.55 -18.22 -16.88
N VAL A 623 16.14 -17.18 -17.47
CA VAL A 623 16.26 -15.85 -16.85
C VAL A 623 14.89 -15.23 -16.61
N ILE A 624 13.98 -15.29 -17.59
CA ILE A 624 12.60 -14.81 -17.47
C ILE A 624 11.87 -15.55 -16.34
N ARG A 625 12.05 -16.87 -16.23
CA ARG A 625 11.50 -17.66 -15.12
C ARG A 625 11.98 -17.14 -13.78
N GLN A 626 13.30 -16.92 -13.60
CA GLN A 626 13.84 -16.34 -12.37
C GLN A 626 13.28 -14.93 -12.09
N GLY A 627 13.08 -14.14 -13.12
CA GLY A 627 12.44 -12.83 -13.03
C GLY A 627 11.00 -12.93 -12.50
N PHE A 628 10.20 -13.89 -12.97
CA PHE A 628 8.85 -14.11 -12.43
C PHE A 628 8.87 -14.59 -10.97
N GLU A 629 9.82 -15.43 -10.59
CA GLU A 629 10.01 -15.83 -9.20
C GLU A 629 10.40 -14.63 -8.32
N LEU A 630 11.23 -13.71 -8.83
CA LEU A 630 11.59 -12.47 -8.16
C LEU A 630 10.39 -11.51 -8.02
N CYS A 631 9.58 -11.36 -9.09
CA CYS A 631 8.32 -10.59 -9.01
C CYS A 631 7.39 -11.17 -7.95
N ALA A 632 7.17 -12.50 -7.97
CA ALA A 632 6.34 -13.17 -6.98
C ALA A 632 6.89 -13.03 -5.54
N ALA A 633 8.21 -12.96 -5.39
CA ALA A 633 8.84 -12.69 -4.10
C ALA A 633 8.66 -11.23 -3.64
N ARG A 634 8.61 -10.28 -4.59
CA ARG A 634 8.35 -8.85 -4.32
C ARG A 634 6.87 -8.54 -4.15
N GLU A 635 5.99 -9.23 -4.87
CA GLU A 635 4.53 -9.12 -4.76
C GLU A 635 3.98 -9.85 -3.53
N ARG A 636 4.77 -10.73 -2.91
CA ARG A 636 4.50 -11.09 -1.52
C ARG A 636 4.65 -9.81 -0.71
N PRO A 637 3.56 -9.25 -0.18
CA PRO A 637 3.60 -7.91 0.36
C PRO A 637 4.67 -7.82 1.44
N LEU A 638 5.60 -6.88 1.30
CA LEU A 638 6.07 -6.10 2.43
C LEU A 638 4.82 -5.31 2.86
N GLU A 639 3.93 -5.97 3.61
CA GLU A 639 2.74 -5.31 4.11
C GLU A 639 3.16 -4.18 5.04
N PRO A 640 2.77 -2.93 4.75
CA PRO A 640 2.82 -1.91 5.77
C PRO A 640 1.80 -2.29 6.84
N ALA A 641 2.27 -2.36 8.06
CA ALA A 641 1.61 -2.73 9.28
C ALA A 641 0.29 -2.01 9.55
N ALA A 642 -0.82 -2.54 9.11
CA ALA A 642 -2.15 -2.31 9.71
C ALA A 642 -3.24 -3.30 9.27
N GLY A 643 -2.95 -4.25 8.38
CA GLY A 643 -3.93 -5.24 7.91
C GLY A 643 -3.34 -6.63 7.65
N ALA A 644 -2.02 -6.80 7.80
CA ALA A 644 -1.29 -8.02 7.49
C ALA A 644 -1.39 -9.12 8.55
N THR A 645 -2.07 -8.87 9.65
CA THR A 645 -2.13 -9.80 10.78
C THR A 645 -3.10 -10.96 10.58
N GLU A 646 -3.87 -11.00 9.48
CA GLU A 646 -4.88 -12.07 9.32
C GLU A 646 -4.67 -13.04 8.15
N ARG A 647 -3.64 -12.87 7.29
CA ARG A 647 -3.43 -13.76 6.13
C ARG A 647 -2.00 -14.21 5.85
N ALA A 648 -1.03 -13.76 6.59
CA ALA A 648 0.35 -14.21 6.46
C ALA A 648 0.63 -15.39 7.40
N LEU A 649 0.09 -16.48 7.13
CA LEU A 649 0.13 -17.80 7.77
C LEU A 649 -1.30 -18.16 8.16
N GLU A 650 -1.90 -19.11 7.47
CA GLU A 650 -2.68 -20.08 8.25
C GLU A 650 -1.74 -20.44 9.40
N PRO A 651 -2.09 -20.08 10.63
CA PRO A 651 -1.14 -20.17 11.70
C PRO A 651 -0.81 -21.64 11.85
N VAL A 652 0.42 -22.01 11.55
CA VAL A 652 0.98 -23.26 12.07
C VAL A 652 0.83 -23.24 13.60
N ILE A 653 0.69 -22.03 14.17
CA ILE A 653 0.33 -21.81 15.60
C ILE A 653 -0.37 -20.46 15.76
N GLU A 654 -1.49 -20.45 16.47
CA GLU A 654 -2.21 -19.27 16.92
C GLU A 654 -1.28 -18.36 17.76
N GLY A 655 -1.14 -17.09 17.36
CA GLY A 655 -0.31 -16.10 18.08
C GLY A 655 1.14 -15.94 17.64
N PHE A 656 1.58 -16.58 16.54
CA PHE A 656 2.95 -16.41 16.02
C PHE A 656 3.02 -15.26 15.00
N VAL A 657 3.77 -14.21 15.33
CA VAL A 657 4.02 -13.06 14.45
C VAL A 657 5.40 -13.21 13.80
N CYS A 658 5.47 -13.13 12.46
CA CYS A 658 6.70 -13.14 11.70
C CYS A 658 6.67 -11.98 10.68
N ALA A 659 7.49 -10.96 10.89
CA ALA A 659 7.60 -9.80 10.00
C ALA A 659 9.06 -9.51 9.60
N SER A 660 10.04 -10.28 10.10
CA SER A 660 11.46 -10.08 9.79
C SER A 660 12.03 -11.18 8.91
N ALA A 661 12.99 -10.81 8.04
CA ALA A 661 13.74 -11.78 7.23
C ALA A 661 14.53 -12.80 8.09
N ALA A 662 14.91 -12.41 9.29
CA ALA A 662 15.59 -13.28 10.25
C ALA A 662 14.67 -14.40 10.75
N MET A 663 13.42 -14.07 11.12
CA MET A 663 12.43 -15.07 11.52
C MET A 663 11.89 -15.88 10.34
N GLN A 664 11.81 -15.31 9.14
CA GLN A 664 11.44 -16.09 7.95
C GLN A 664 12.41 -17.24 7.71
N ARG A 665 13.71 -17.02 7.86
CA ARG A 665 14.72 -18.10 7.77
C ARG A 665 14.51 -19.20 8.82
N VAL A 666 14.09 -18.84 10.03
CA VAL A 666 13.74 -19.81 11.09
C VAL A 666 12.52 -20.63 10.69
N ILE A 667 11.49 -19.98 10.13
CA ILE A 667 10.28 -20.67 9.64
C ILE A 667 10.62 -21.61 8.49
N ASP A 668 11.44 -21.19 7.54
CA ASP A 668 11.87 -22.04 6.42
C ASP A 668 12.64 -23.27 6.92
N GLN A 669 13.45 -23.14 7.98
CA GLN A 669 14.09 -24.27 8.64
C GLN A 669 13.06 -25.22 9.26
N ILE A 670 12.07 -24.69 9.98
CA ILE A 670 11.00 -25.49 10.60
C ILE A 670 10.21 -26.25 9.54
N GLN A 671 9.85 -25.58 8.42
CA GLN A 671 9.11 -26.22 7.32
C GLN A 671 9.89 -27.38 6.68
N ARG A 672 11.21 -27.24 6.52
CA ARG A 672 12.07 -28.34 6.03
C ARG A 672 12.15 -29.54 7.00
N LEU A 673 11.81 -29.32 8.26
CA LEU A 673 11.78 -30.36 9.27
C LEU A 673 10.42 -31.06 9.40
N GLN A 674 9.42 -30.61 8.64
CA GLN A 674 8.12 -31.26 8.58
C GLN A 674 8.30 -32.68 8.05
N GLY A 675 7.74 -33.66 8.78
CA GLY A 675 7.90 -35.08 8.47
C GLY A 675 9.16 -35.75 9.04
N SER A 676 10.02 -35.03 9.79
CA SER A 676 11.20 -35.58 10.45
C SER A 676 10.97 -35.77 11.95
N ASP A 677 11.46 -36.88 12.49
CA ASP A 677 11.49 -37.21 13.94
C ASP A 677 12.85 -36.91 14.61
N LEU A 678 13.74 -36.18 13.89
CA LEU A 678 15.06 -35.83 14.43
C LEU A 678 14.97 -34.94 15.67
N THR A 679 15.95 -35.02 16.53
CA THR A 679 16.14 -34.18 17.71
C THR A 679 16.49 -32.76 17.25
N VAL A 680 15.82 -31.74 17.80
CA VAL A 680 16.04 -30.34 17.49
C VAL A 680 16.44 -29.57 18.73
N LEU A 681 17.54 -28.82 18.64
CA LEU A 681 18.01 -27.91 19.68
C LEU A 681 17.71 -26.47 19.29
N ILE A 682 16.88 -25.77 20.08
CA ILE A 682 16.52 -24.37 19.90
C ILE A 682 17.39 -23.52 20.85
N THR A 683 18.20 -22.63 20.29
CA THR A 683 19.05 -21.73 21.08
C THR A 683 18.59 -20.29 20.92
N GLY A 684 18.75 -19.45 21.93
CA GLY A 684 18.41 -18.04 21.91
C GLY A 684 18.15 -17.47 23.29
N GLU A 685 18.20 -16.16 23.41
CA GLU A 685 18.02 -15.45 24.68
C GLU A 685 16.66 -15.74 25.34
N SER A 686 16.58 -15.48 26.64
CA SER A 686 15.31 -15.63 27.37
C SER A 686 14.25 -14.70 26.80
N GLY A 687 13.02 -15.23 26.64
CA GLY A 687 11.88 -14.44 26.13
C GLY A 687 11.83 -14.24 24.62
N THR A 688 12.65 -14.94 23.81
CA THR A 688 12.63 -14.89 22.34
C THR A 688 11.50 -15.69 21.70
N GLY A 689 10.83 -16.60 22.44
CA GLY A 689 9.72 -17.41 21.95
C GLY A 689 10.10 -18.85 21.63
N LYS A 690 11.14 -19.43 22.27
CA LYS A 690 11.61 -20.82 22.07
C LYS A 690 10.50 -21.89 22.23
N ASP A 691 9.61 -21.68 23.16
CA ASP A 691 8.45 -22.56 23.42
C ASP A 691 7.42 -22.56 22.26
N LEU A 692 7.19 -21.40 21.64
CA LEU A 692 6.32 -21.30 20.45
C LEU A 692 6.93 -22.04 19.27
N ILE A 693 8.25 -21.93 19.07
CA ILE A 693 8.97 -22.66 18.02
C ILE A 693 8.92 -24.18 18.27
N ALA A 694 9.08 -24.63 19.50
CA ALA A 694 8.96 -26.04 19.83
C ALA A 694 7.55 -26.60 19.51
N ARG A 695 6.50 -25.82 19.80
CA ARG A 695 5.12 -26.17 19.42
C ARG A 695 4.93 -26.18 17.90
N ALA A 696 5.55 -25.24 17.17
CA ALA A 696 5.52 -25.22 15.71
C ALA A 696 6.16 -26.48 15.10
N ILE A 697 7.31 -26.89 15.63
CA ILE A 697 8.00 -28.11 15.20
C ILE A 697 7.14 -29.37 15.47
N HIS A 698 6.45 -29.40 16.59
CA HIS A 698 5.53 -30.51 16.90
C HIS A 698 4.30 -30.50 15.97
N ALA A 699 3.65 -29.36 15.80
CA ALA A 699 2.45 -29.20 14.95
C ALA A 699 2.72 -29.53 13.47
N GLY A 700 3.93 -29.29 12.97
CA GLY A 700 4.37 -29.66 11.62
C GLY A 700 4.89 -31.11 11.49
N SER A 701 4.86 -31.92 12.55
CA SER A 701 5.45 -33.25 12.56
C SER A 701 4.44 -34.37 12.31
N PRO A 702 4.90 -35.62 12.02
CA PRO A 702 4.01 -36.76 11.96
C PRO A 702 3.28 -37.06 13.29
N ARG A 703 3.79 -36.51 14.42
CA ARG A 703 3.23 -36.67 15.75
C ARG A 703 2.32 -35.53 16.20
N ARG A 704 1.86 -34.68 15.28
CA ARG A 704 1.04 -33.48 15.58
C ARG A 704 -0.23 -33.76 16.37
N GLU A 705 -0.86 -34.92 16.14
CA GLU A 705 -2.06 -35.35 16.84
C GLU A 705 -1.77 -36.05 18.20
N ALA A 706 -0.48 -36.28 18.48
CA ALA A 706 -0.04 -36.94 19.71
C ALA A 706 0.27 -35.90 20.81
N MET A 707 0.60 -36.37 22.03
CA MET A 707 0.85 -35.45 23.15
C MET A 707 2.12 -34.64 22.98
N PHE A 708 2.02 -33.31 23.19
CA PHE A 708 3.16 -32.42 23.40
C PHE A 708 3.34 -32.16 24.88
N LEU A 709 4.42 -32.66 25.47
CA LEU A 709 4.66 -32.56 26.89
C LEU A 709 5.86 -31.65 27.19
N PRO A 710 5.66 -30.43 27.72
CA PRO A 710 6.76 -29.55 28.12
C PRO A 710 7.29 -29.94 29.49
N TYR A 711 8.63 -29.95 29.63
CA TYR A 711 9.34 -30.15 30.90
C TYR A 711 10.43 -29.09 31.05
N ASN A 712 10.37 -28.31 32.13
CA ASN A 712 11.37 -27.27 32.43
C ASN A 712 12.47 -27.83 33.34
N CYS A 713 13.71 -27.84 32.85
CA CYS A 713 14.85 -28.40 33.54
C CYS A 713 15.34 -27.57 34.72
N THR A 714 14.98 -26.28 34.83
CA THR A 714 15.39 -25.40 35.96
C THR A 714 14.59 -25.64 37.23
N SER A 715 13.43 -26.31 37.14
CA SER A 715 12.46 -26.41 38.24
C SER A 715 12.72 -27.51 39.23
N ALA A 716 13.75 -28.35 39.00
CA ALA A 716 13.96 -29.57 39.80
C ALA A 716 15.33 -29.60 40.45
N THR A 717 15.37 -29.92 41.79
CA THR A 717 16.58 -30.36 42.44
C THR A 717 17.06 -31.71 41.83
N ARG A 718 18.35 -32.04 41.99
CA ARG A 718 18.96 -33.23 41.39
C ARG A 718 18.12 -34.52 41.54
N GLU A 719 17.65 -34.79 42.75
CA GLU A 719 16.88 -36.02 43.08
C GLU A 719 15.46 -35.97 42.44
N LEU A 720 14.87 -34.80 42.35
CA LEU A 720 13.56 -34.60 41.75
C LEU A 720 13.61 -34.69 40.22
N ALA A 721 14.67 -34.15 39.57
CA ALA A 721 14.84 -34.22 38.12
C ALA A 721 14.91 -35.65 37.61
N ASP A 722 15.71 -36.51 38.29
CA ASP A 722 15.87 -37.91 37.96
C ASP A 722 14.53 -38.68 38.08
N SER A 723 13.85 -38.49 39.20
CA SER A 723 12.54 -39.08 39.45
C SER A 723 11.44 -38.60 38.52
N GLN A 724 11.40 -37.28 38.19
CA GLN A 724 10.40 -36.68 37.28
C GLN A 724 10.60 -37.13 35.84
N LEU A 725 11.85 -37.14 35.35
CA LEU A 725 12.14 -37.51 33.96
C LEU A 725 11.99 -39.00 33.70
N PHE A 726 12.62 -39.85 34.55
CA PHE A 726 12.73 -41.27 34.28
C PHE A 726 11.72 -42.09 35.04
N GLY A 727 11.10 -41.52 36.10
CA GLY A 727 10.17 -42.19 36.96
C GLY A 727 10.87 -42.92 38.12
N HIS A 728 10.12 -43.44 39.09
CA HIS A 728 10.62 -44.22 40.22
C HIS A 728 9.65 -45.30 40.66
N ARG A 729 10.19 -46.30 41.31
CA ARG A 729 9.40 -47.29 42.04
C ARG A 729 9.21 -46.90 43.51
N ARG A 730 8.14 -47.36 44.08
CA ARG A 730 7.86 -47.19 45.48
C ARG A 730 9.06 -47.69 46.33
N GLY A 731 9.53 -46.84 47.24
CA GLY A 731 10.68 -47.15 48.12
C GLY A 731 12.06 -46.85 47.46
N ALA A 732 12.15 -46.28 46.29
CA ALA A 732 13.42 -45.96 45.60
C ALA A 732 14.24 -44.88 46.34
N PHE A 733 13.60 -44.02 47.11
CA PHE A 733 14.22 -43.00 47.97
C PHE A 733 13.26 -42.55 49.07
N THR A 734 13.79 -41.84 50.08
CA THR A 734 13.00 -41.32 51.21
C THR A 734 11.92 -40.34 50.69
N GLY A 735 10.65 -40.80 50.69
CA GLY A 735 9.50 -40.03 50.14
C GLY A 735 8.85 -40.67 48.90
N ALA A 736 9.38 -41.77 48.35
CA ALA A 736 8.78 -42.54 47.28
C ALA A 736 7.62 -43.42 47.77
N VAL A 737 6.44 -42.81 48.00
CA VAL A 737 5.25 -43.47 48.57
C VAL A 737 4.50 -44.32 47.51
N ALA A 738 4.61 -44.02 46.22
CA ALA A 738 3.93 -44.69 45.11
C ALA A 738 4.87 -44.83 43.90
N ASP A 739 4.52 -45.73 42.96
CA ASP A 739 5.20 -45.80 41.68
C ASP A 739 4.83 -44.55 40.80
N GLN A 740 5.81 -43.94 40.15
CA GLN A 740 5.61 -42.84 39.24
C GLN A 740 6.25 -43.11 37.88
N PRO A 741 5.51 -43.00 36.75
CA PRO A 741 6.01 -43.41 35.44
C PRO A 741 7.12 -42.51 34.88
N GLY A 742 7.19 -41.23 35.30
CA GLY A 742 8.09 -40.24 34.74
C GLY A 742 7.61 -39.62 33.41
N VAL A 743 8.14 -38.44 33.10
CA VAL A 743 7.72 -37.61 31.94
C VAL A 743 8.00 -38.33 30.61
N LEU A 744 9.16 -39.03 30.48
CA LEU A 744 9.53 -39.77 29.27
C LEU A 744 8.53 -40.89 28.93
N ARG A 745 8.06 -41.62 29.94
CA ARG A 745 7.06 -42.70 29.75
C ARG A 745 5.66 -42.13 29.52
N THR A 746 5.36 -40.99 30.09
CA THR A 746 4.08 -40.32 29.87
C THR A 746 3.98 -39.74 28.44
N ALA A 747 5.10 -39.35 27.84
CA ALA A 747 5.17 -38.78 26.49
C ALA A 747 5.25 -39.83 25.37
N VAL A 748 5.10 -41.12 25.64
CA VAL A 748 5.22 -42.20 24.63
C VAL A 748 4.30 -41.95 23.44
N GLY A 749 4.84 -42.08 22.22
CA GLY A 749 4.17 -41.79 20.95
C GLY A 749 4.13 -40.29 20.58
N GLY A 750 4.46 -39.41 21.53
CA GLY A 750 4.36 -37.96 21.41
C GLY A 750 5.72 -37.25 21.27
N THR A 751 5.75 -35.99 21.69
CA THR A 751 6.91 -35.11 21.68
C THR A 751 7.18 -34.59 23.09
N LEU A 752 8.39 -34.78 23.60
CA LEU A 752 8.87 -34.17 24.83
C LEU A 752 9.64 -32.89 24.50
N PHE A 753 9.24 -31.80 25.09
CA PHE A 753 9.94 -30.51 24.99
C PHE A 753 10.71 -30.25 26.29
N LEU A 754 12.05 -30.25 26.17
CA LEU A 754 12.98 -29.97 27.28
C LEU A 754 13.37 -28.51 27.26
N ASP A 755 12.76 -27.69 28.10
CA ASP A 755 13.08 -26.27 28.22
C ASP A 755 14.23 -26.05 29.19
N GLU A 756 15.14 -25.13 28.82
CA GLU A 756 16.39 -24.82 29.54
C GLU A 756 17.24 -26.07 29.84
N VAL A 757 17.45 -26.91 28.82
CA VAL A 757 18.18 -28.18 28.93
C VAL A 757 19.62 -28.00 29.44
N GLY A 758 20.23 -26.83 29.24
CA GLY A 758 21.53 -26.46 29.76
C GLY A 758 21.62 -26.57 31.31
N ASP A 759 20.52 -26.36 32.03
CA ASP A 759 20.46 -26.36 33.48
C ASP A 759 20.22 -27.77 34.05
N LEU A 760 20.20 -28.81 33.19
CA LEU A 760 20.03 -30.20 33.66
C LEU A 760 21.25 -30.62 34.47
N PRO A 761 21.07 -31.16 35.71
CA PRO A 761 22.17 -31.61 36.54
C PRO A 761 23.08 -32.63 35.84
N ILE A 762 24.38 -32.50 36.00
CA ILE A 762 25.41 -33.30 35.30
C ILE A 762 25.20 -34.80 35.46
N ASP A 763 24.71 -35.27 36.60
CA ASP A 763 24.48 -36.67 36.91
C ASP A 763 23.23 -37.26 36.25
N VAL A 764 22.31 -36.40 35.79
CA VAL A 764 21.09 -36.78 35.06
C VAL A 764 21.36 -36.91 33.56
N GLN A 765 22.36 -36.16 33.06
CA GLN A 765 22.74 -36.13 31.66
C GLN A 765 23.08 -37.49 31.03
N PRO A 766 23.85 -38.43 31.71
CA PRO A 766 24.12 -39.76 31.15
C PRO A 766 22.86 -40.60 30.92
N LYS A 767 21.85 -40.44 31.75
CA LYS A 767 20.57 -41.16 31.59
C LYS A 767 19.77 -40.64 30.43
N LEU A 768 19.77 -39.30 30.22
CA LEU A 768 19.15 -38.67 29.06
C LEU A 768 19.88 -39.07 27.76
N LEU A 769 21.22 -39.13 27.78
CA LEU A 769 22.01 -39.62 26.65
C LEU A 769 21.64 -41.04 26.26
N ARG A 770 21.58 -41.96 27.24
CA ARG A 770 21.18 -43.35 27.00
C ARG A 770 19.78 -43.45 26.37
N PHE A 771 18.83 -42.61 26.83
CA PHE A 771 17.50 -42.56 26.25
C PHE A 771 17.57 -42.05 24.79
N LEU A 772 18.32 -40.97 24.48
CA LEU A 772 18.45 -40.43 23.13
C LEU A 772 19.14 -41.38 22.14
N GLU A 773 20.01 -42.29 22.64
CA GLU A 773 20.74 -43.26 21.81
C GLU A 773 19.96 -44.55 21.58
N GLN A 774 19.36 -45.08 22.63
CA GLN A 774 18.80 -46.44 22.65
C GLN A 774 17.27 -46.45 22.73
N GLY A 775 16.65 -45.33 23.04
CA GLY A 775 15.21 -45.26 23.32
C GLY A 775 14.83 -45.96 24.64
N GLU A 776 15.80 -46.11 25.57
CA GLU A 776 15.62 -46.84 26.81
C GLU A 776 15.66 -45.95 28.05
N VAL A 777 14.70 -46.14 28.94
CA VAL A 777 14.55 -45.41 30.20
C VAL A 777 14.72 -46.41 31.35
N LEU A 778 15.57 -46.08 32.31
CA LEU A 778 15.75 -46.88 33.53
C LEU A 778 15.17 -46.10 34.72
N PRO A 779 13.97 -46.44 35.22
CA PRO A 779 13.38 -45.80 36.40
C PRO A 779 14.24 -45.97 37.66
N VAL A 780 14.21 -45.00 38.56
CA VAL A 780 14.95 -45.05 39.82
C VAL A 780 14.43 -46.22 40.68
N GLY A 781 15.34 -47.13 41.10
CA GLY A 781 15.00 -48.35 41.87
C GLY A 781 14.60 -49.56 41.00
N GLU A 782 14.70 -49.48 39.67
CA GLU A 782 14.54 -50.58 38.73
C GLU A 782 15.87 -51.07 38.16
N THR A 783 15.93 -52.36 37.81
CA THR A 783 17.10 -52.99 37.21
C THR A 783 16.92 -53.25 35.69
N ARG A 784 15.67 -53.15 35.18
CA ARG A 784 15.36 -53.43 33.78
C ARG A 784 14.99 -52.16 33.08
N PRO A 785 15.62 -51.83 31.93
CA PRO A 785 15.24 -50.70 31.12
C PRO A 785 13.90 -50.93 30.42
N VAL A 786 13.16 -49.85 30.20
CA VAL A 786 11.88 -49.83 29.45
C VAL A 786 12.10 -49.04 28.16
N ARG A 787 11.75 -49.62 27.03
CA ARG A 787 11.77 -48.90 25.72
C ARG A 787 10.64 -47.94 25.65
N VAL A 788 10.95 -46.73 25.22
CA VAL A 788 9.99 -45.64 24.98
C VAL A 788 10.27 -44.96 23.64
N ASP A 789 9.22 -44.72 22.86
CA ASP A 789 9.31 -43.99 21.60
C ASP A 789 8.79 -42.55 21.81
N VAL A 790 9.71 -41.60 21.93
CA VAL A 790 9.40 -40.18 22.17
C VAL A 790 10.31 -39.33 21.33
N ARG A 791 9.75 -38.38 20.58
CA ARG A 791 10.50 -37.32 19.90
C ARG A 791 10.98 -36.29 20.92
N VAL A 792 12.22 -35.82 20.81
CA VAL A 792 12.75 -34.77 21.69
C VAL A 792 12.99 -33.47 20.94
N VAL A 793 12.49 -32.38 21.50
CA VAL A 793 12.84 -31.01 21.16
C VAL A 793 13.44 -30.38 22.41
N ALA A 794 14.63 -29.81 22.33
CA ALA A 794 15.31 -29.17 23.47
C ALA A 794 15.46 -27.65 23.20
N ALA A 795 15.40 -26.86 24.26
CA ALA A 795 15.65 -25.43 24.21
C ALA A 795 16.59 -24.97 25.32
N THR A 796 17.38 -23.93 25.05
CA THR A 796 18.25 -23.30 26.05
C THR A 796 18.59 -21.85 25.70
N ASN A 797 18.81 -21.05 26.74
CA ASN A 797 19.43 -19.72 26.63
C ASN A 797 20.92 -19.73 26.94
N ALA A 798 21.45 -20.85 27.46
CA ALA A 798 22.86 -21.02 27.82
C ALA A 798 23.72 -21.35 26.59
N ASP A 799 24.96 -20.92 26.61
CA ASP A 799 25.98 -21.39 25.68
C ASP A 799 26.44 -22.78 26.10
N LEU A 800 25.93 -23.82 25.42
CA LEU A 800 26.27 -25.21 25.74
C LEU A 800 27.72 -25.54 25.40
N GLU A 801 28.33 -24.90 24.42
CA GLU A 801 29.74 -25.10 24.05
C GLU A 801 30.64 -24.58 25.17
N GLN A 802 30.31 -23.43 25.75
CA GLN A 802 30.99 -22.92 26.93
C GLN A 802 30.79 -23.85 28.14
N ARG A 803 29.57 -24.33 28.39
CA ARG A 803 29.28 -25.27 29.50
C ARG A 803 30.00 -26.61 29.34
N VAL A 804 30.20 -27.07 28.11
CA VAL A 804 31.04 -28.26 27.84
C VAL A 804 32.50 -27.97 28.21
N ALA A 805 33.03 -26.81 27.83
CA ALA A 805 34.40 -26.43 28.21
C ALA A 805 34.58 -26.29 29.73
N GLU A 806 33.57 -25.84 30.46
CA GLU A 806 33.52 -25.72 31.91
C GLU A 806 33.28 -27.08 32.64
N GLY A 807 32.98 -28.15 31.90
CA GLY A 807 32.66 -29.47 32.46
C GLY A 807 31.31 -29.59 33.18
N THR A 808 30.42 -28.59 33.00
CA THR A 808 29.07 -28.57 33.59
C THR A 808 28.02 -29.19 32.67
N PHE A 809 28.37 -29.43 31.41
CA PHE A 809 27.55 -30.12 30.42
C PHE A 809 28.40 -31.16 29.67
N ARG A 810 27.87 -32.34 29.38
CA ARG A 810 28.60 -33.40 28.69
C ARG A 810 28.66 -33.15 27.19
N GLU A 811 29.83 -33.35 26.60
CA GLU A 811 30.08 -33.18 25.16
C GLU A 811 29.25 -34.18 24.30
N ASP A 812 29.17 -35.45 24.74
CA ASP A 812 28.41 -36.49 24.04
C ASP A 812 26.89 -36.18 24.00
N LEU A 813 26.35 -35.70 25.08
CA LEU A 813 24.95 -35.25 25.13
C LEU A 813 24.70 -34.02 24.24
N PHE A 814 25.63 -33.07 24.22
CA PHE A 814 25.53 -31.88 23.36
C PHE A 814 25.42 -32.28 21.88
N TYR A 815 26.29 -33.16 21.37
CA TYR A 815 26.21 -33.60 19.98
C TYR A 815 24.94 -34.40 19.69
N ARG A 816 24.40 -35.12 20.63
CA ARG A 816 23.15 -35.86 20.43
C ARG A 816 21.92 -35.02 20.46
N LEU A 817 21.91 -33.89 21.19
CA LEU A 817 20.84 -32.90 21.22
C LEU A 817 20.89 -31.95 19.98
N SER A 818 22.10 -31.62 19.51
CA SER A 818 22.34 -30.65 18.47
C SER A 818 22.35 -31.23 17.04
N VAL A 819 21.59 -32.32 16.80
CA VAL A 819 21.45 -32.89 15.43
C VAL A 819 20.95 -31.86 14.45
N ILE A 820 19.97 -31.07 14.86
CA ILE A 820 19.52 -29.89 14.14
C ILE A 820 19.48 -28.72 15.13
N ARG A 821 20.18 -27.64 14.80
CA ARG A 821 20.22 -26.43 15.60
C ARG A 821 19.42 -25.31 14.95
N ILE A 822 18.48 -24.73 15.70
CA ILE A 822 17.70 -23.54 15.31
C ILE A 822 18.06 -22.42 16.28
N GLN A 823 18.64 -21.34 15.76
CA GLN A 823 18.99 -20.18 16.55
C GLN A 823 17.95 -19.07 16.38
N LEU A 824 17.33 -18.65 17.49
CA LEU A 824 16.38 -17.57 17.50
C LEU A 824 17.10 -16.22 17.71
N PRO A 825 16.91 -15.25 16.80
CA PRO A 825 17.49 -13.92 16.97
C PRO A 825 16.80 -13.18 18.12
N PRO A 826 17.54 -12.36 18.89
CA PRO A 826 16.95 -11.48 19.89
C PRO A 826 16.10 -10.38 19.24
N LEU A 827 15.15 -9.80 19.98
CA LEU A 827 14.19 -8.82 19.43
C LEU A 827 14.87 -7.58 18.85
N ARG A 828 16.01 -7.17 19.38
CA ARG A 828 16.82 -6.05 18.85
C ARG A 828 17.40 -6.30 17.44
N GLU A 829 17.50 -7.54 16.99
CA GLU A 829 17.94 -7.95 15.65
C GLU A 829 16.77 -8.19 14.67
N ARG A 830 15.53 -8.05 15.15
CA ARG A 830 14.30 -8.16 14.37
C ARG A 830 13.31 -7.05 14.73
N ARG A 831 13.79 -5.80 14.70
CA ARG A 831 13.03 -4.62 15.14
C ARG A 831 11.75 -4.40 14.33
N GLU A 832 11.73 -4.83 13.06
CA GLU A 832 10.55 -4.78 12.20
C GLU A 832 9.33 -5.52 12.82
N GLU A 833 9.56 -6.43 13.76
CA GLU A 833 8.47 -7.15 14.45
C GLU A 833 7.88 -6.36 15.63
N ILE A 834 8.59 -5.35 16.15
CA ILE A 834 8.17 -4.62 17.36
C ILE A 834 6.80 -3.95 17.19
N PRO A 835 6.50 -3.22 16.12
CA PRO A 835 5.17 -2.62 15.92
C PRO A 835 4.05 -3.67 15.84
N HIS A 836 4.31 -4.79 15.16
CA HIS A 836 3.35 -5.89 14.98
C HIS A 836 3.06 -6.61 16.28
N LEU A 837 4.12 -6.97 17.02
CA LEU A 837 4.02 -7.58 18.34
C LEU A 837 3.33 -6.67 19.35
N SER A 838 3.63 -5.36 19.30
CA SER A 838 3.00 -4.36 20.16
C SER A 838 1.50 -4.27 19.90
N THR A 839 1.08 -4.28 18.63
CA THR A 839 -0.34 -4.27 18.23
C THR A 839 -1.04 -5.55 18.65
N PHE A 840 -0.40 -6.70 18.47
CA PHE A 840 -0.92 -8.01 18.89
C PHE A 840 -1.15 -8.05 20.41
N PHE A 841 -0.15 -7.67 21.21
CA PHE A 841 -0.26 -7.67 22.66
C PHE A 841 -1.21 -6.61 23.20
N LEU A 842 -1.33 -5.47 22.48
CA LEU A 842 -2.32 -4.45 22.80
C LEU A 842 -3.75 -5.00 22.66
N ARG A 843 -4.03 -5.73 21.58
CA ARG A 843 -5.33 -6.38 21.35
C ARG A 843 -5.62 -7.40 22.47
N GLU A 844 -4.69 -8.31 22.72
CA GLU A 844 -4.81 -9.31 23.79
C GLU A 844 -5.05 -8.67 25.18
N ALA A 845 -4.31 -7.60 25.48
CA ALA A 845 -4.44 -6.91 26.74
C ALA A 845 -5.78 -6.15 26.87
N ARG A 846 -6.27 -5.54 25.80
CA ARG A 846 -7.60 -4.88 25.76
C ARG A 846 -8.73 -5.86 26.06
N GLU A 847 -8.73 -7.01 25.40
CA GLU A 847 -9.73 -8.06 25.57
C GLU A 847 -9.71 -8.60 27.03
N ARG A 848 -8.50 -8.94 27.51
CA ARG A 848 -8.35 -9.51 28.86
C ARG A 848 -8.68 -8.54 29.98
N LEU A 849 -8.40 -7.24 29.82
CA LEU A 849 -8.60 -6.21 30.84
C LEU A 849 -9.93 -5.46 30.68
N GLY A 850 -10.73 -5.78 29.65
CA GLY A 850 -12.03 -5.13 29.40
C GLY A 850 -11.88 -3.63 29.09
N LYS A 851 -10.79 -3.21 28.44
CA LYS A 851 -10.52 -1.80 28.11
C LYS A 851 -10.49 -1.59 26.58
N PRO A 852 -11.63 -1.65 25.88
CA PRO A 852 -11.69 -1.40 24.45
C PRO A 852 -11.29 0.06 24.17
N GLY A 853 -10.67 0.30 23.00
CA GLY A 853 -10.33 1.64 22.54
C GLY A 853 -8.99 2.22 23.05
N VAL A 854 -8.27 1.57 23.95
CA VAL A 854 -6.92 2.00 24.37
C VAL A 854 -5.96 1.89 23.18
N ARG A 855 -5.12 2.89 22.92
CA ARG A 855 -4.18 2.94 21.78
C ARG A 855 -2.77 3.28 22.23
N LEU A 856 -1.77 2.87 21.45
CA LEU A 856 -0.39 3.30 21.62
C LEU A 856 -0.19 4.64 20.87
N SER A 857 0.49 5.60 21.47
CA SER A 857 0.88 6.81 20.76
C SER A 857 2.05 6.54 19.81
N PRO A 858 2.22 7.33 18.74
CA PRO A 858 3.39 7.22 17.86
C PRO A 858 4.71 7.32 18.62
N GLU A 859 4.81 8.24 19.58
CA GLU A 859 6.00 8.45 20.41
C GLU A 859 6.32 7.22 21.29
N THR A 860 5.28 6.50 21.73
CA THR A 860 5.45 5.23 22.46
C THR A 860 5.99 4.14 21.56
N LEU A 861 5.53 4.06 20.30
CA LEU A 861 6.04 3.10 19.33
C LEU A 861 7.50 3.41 18.95
N ASP A 862 7.85 4.68 18.76
CA ASP A 862 9.23 5.11 18.50
C ASP A 862 10.17 4.72 19.66
N LEU A 863 9.72 4.88 20.91
CA LEU A 863 10.47 4.43 22.08
C LEU A 863 10.60 2.91 22.13
N PHE A 864 9.57 2.16 21.77
CA PHE A 864 9.64 0.71 21.70
C PHE A 864 10.64 0.24 20.64
N ASP A 865 10.68 0.89 19.49
CA ASP A 865 11.64 0.59 18.42
C ASP A 865 13.08 0.93 18.83
N ALA A 866 13.30 2.04 19.53
CA ALA A 866 14.62 2.46 20.00
C ALA A 866 15.16 1.59 21.16
N PHE A 867 14.29 0.94 21.93
CA PHE A 867 14.68 0.20 23.14
C PHE A 867 15.37 -1.13 22.80
N GLY A 868 16.34 -1.54 23.67
CA GLY A 868 17.16 -2.73 23.42
C GLY A 868 16.54 -4.09 23.78
N TRP A 869 15.41 -4.10 24.47
CA TRP A 869 14.61 -5.28 24.88
C TRP A 869 15.44 -6.44 25.45
N PRO A 870 16.16 -6.28 26.58
CA PRO A 870 16.96 -7.37 27.15
C PRO A 870 16.13 -8.60 27.56
N GLY A 871 14.85 -8.44 27.83
CA GLY A 871 13.90 -9.55 28.08
C GLY A 871 13.07 -9.92 26.84
N ASN A 872 13.47 -9.45 25.64
CA ASN A 872 12.90 -9.79 24.35
C ASN A 872 11.36 -9.63 24.29
N VAL A 873 10.67 -10.54 23.61
CA VAL A 873 9.21 -10.50 23.39
C VAL A 873 8.43 -10.59 24.71
N ARG A 874 8.97 -11.33 25.72
CA ARG A 874 8.35 -11.42 27.04
C ARG A 874 8.30 -10.07 27.73
N GLN A 875 9.38 -9.29 27.65
CA GLN A 875 9.44 -7.93 28.22
C GLN A 875 8.48 -6.98 27.49
N LEU A 876 8.44 -7.02 26.14
CA LEU A 876 7.54 -6.22 25.34
C LEU A 876 6.07 -6.51 25.71
N ARG A 877 5.69 -7.78 25.77
CA ARG A 877 4.34 -8.21 26.19
C ARG A 877 3.96 -7.65 27.56
N ASN A 878 4.85 -7.82 28.55
CA ASN A 878 4.62 -7.34 29.91
C ASN A 878 4.47 -5.82 29.97
N GLU A 879 5.27 -5.09 29.21
CA GLU A 879 5.21 -3.62 29.17
C GLU A 879 3.89 -3.12 28.54
N VAL A 880 3.49 -3.70 27.42
CA VAL A 880 2.20 -3.37 26.78
C VAL A 880 1.03 -3.70 27.72
N GLN A 881 1.02 -4.86 28.37
CA GLN A 881 -0.02 -5.23 29.32
C GLN A 881 -0.10 -4.28 30.52
N ARG A 882 1.06 -3.89 31.06
CA ARG A 882 1.18 -2.92 32.15
C ARG A 882 0.64 -1.56 31.70
N ALA A 883 1.04 -1.07 30.55
CA ALA A 883 0.62 0.22 30.01
C ALA A 883 -0.89 0.25 29.77
N VAL A 884 -1.49 -0.82 29.23
CA VAL A 884 -2.96 -0.94 29.08
C VAL A 884 -3.65 -0.96 30.44
N ALA A 885 -3.09 -1.64 31.45
CA ALA A 885 -3.65 -1.65 32.81
C ALA A 885 -3.68 -0.26 33.43
N MET A 886 -2.66 0.56 33.17
CA MET A 886 -2.53 1.92 33.70
C MET A 886 -3.33 2.97 32.90
N ALA A 887 -3.60 2.74 31.61
CA ALA A 887 -4.34 3.65 30.75
C ALA A 887 -5.83 3.70 31.13
N SER A 888 -6.48 4.85 30.92
CA SER A 888 -7.93 4.99 31.00
C SER A 888 -8.62 4.22 29.88
N ALA A 889 -9.87 3.79 30.06
CA ALA A 889 -10.65 3.16 28.99
C ALA A 889 -10.79 4.13 27.80
N GLY A 890 -10.44 3.67 26.59
CA GLY A 890 -10.40 4.51 25.38
C GLY A 890 -9.21 5.48 25.30
N GLY A 891 -8.30 5.48 26.30
CA GLY A 891 -7.17 6.40 26.39
C GLY A 891 -6.01 6.07 25.47
N LEU A 892 -5.08 7.02 25.33
CA LEU A 892 -3.84 6.89 24.60
C LEU A 892 -2.72 6.50 25.56
N ILE A 893 -1.93 5.47 25.24
CA ILE A 893 -0.72 5.11 25.97
C ILE A 893 0.40 6.01 25.46
N THR A 894 0.78 6.96 26.29
CA THR A 894 1.87 7.91 26.08
C THR A 894 3.13 7.47 26.83
N PRO A 895 4.31 8.01 26.51
CA PRO A 895 5.59 7.64 27.14
C PRO A 895 5.61 7.69 28.68
N ASP A 896 4.84 8.58 29.29
CA ASP A 896 4.73 8.73 30.75
C ASP A 896 4.04 7.55 31.46
N LEU A 897 3.29 6.74 30.69
CA LEU A 897 2.68 5.52 31.20
C LEU A 897 3.62 4.31 31.11
N LEU A 898 4.79 4.44 30.50
CA LEU A 898 5.78 3.36 30.39
C LEU A 898 6.56 3.19 31.70
N SER A 899 7.22 2.03 31.83
CA SER A 899 8.05 1.76 33.02
C SER A 899 9.29 2.69 33.07
N PRO A 900 9.86 2.93 34.25
CA PRO A 900 11.06 3.74 34.41
C PRO A 900 12.27 3.27 33.59
N ALA A 901 12.24 2.01 33.14
CA ALA A 901 13.29 1.45 32.28
C ALA A 901 13.43 2.19 30.94
N PHE A 902 12.40 2.90 30.48
CA PHE A 902 12.43 3.74 29.26
C PHE A 902 13.02 5.15 29.49
N GLY A 903 13.54 5.45 30.71
CA GLY A 903 14.19 6.72 31.02
C GLY A 903 13.24 7.92 31.11
N VAL A 904 11.93 7.70 31.01
CA VAL A 904 10.91 8.74 31.20
C VAL A 904 10.62 8.83 32.69
N ALA A 905 11.12 9.87 33.36
CA ALA A 905 10.73 10.14 34.75
C ALA A 905 9.20 10.38 34.79
N PRO A 906 8.45 9.84 35.78
CA PRO A 906 7.04 10.08 35.90
C PRO A 906 6.80 11.58 36.07
N GLY A 907 6.19 12.22 35.06
CA GLY A 907 5.77 13.59 35.12
C GLY A 907 4.82 13.79 36.29
N PRO A 908 4.84 14.91 36.98
CA PRO A 908 3.92 15.19 38.08
C PRO A 908 2.47 15.11 37.56
N ALA A 909 1.60 14.43 38.30
CA ALA A 909 0.18 14.30 37.99
C ALA A 909 -0.46 15.64 37.60
N PRO A 910 -1.35 15.70 36.60
CA PRO A 910 -1.93 16.95 36.12
C PRO A 910 -2.83 17.58 37.20
N ARG A 911 -2.29 18.53 37.91
CA ARG A 911 -3.10 19.51 38.67
C ARG A 911 -3.43 20.65 37.73
N GLY A 912 -4.68 20.73 37.41
CA GLY A 912 -5.47 21.80 36.86
C GLY A 912 -4.84 22.97 36.12
N ARG A 913 -5.42 23.27 34.97
CA ARG A 913 -5.31 24.48 34.12
C ARG A 913 -3.98 24.74 33.46
N ALA A 914 -3.94 24.50 32.14
CA ALA A 914 -2.95 25.02 31.24
C ALA A 914 -2.82 26.54 31.44
N ARG A 915 -1.69 26.97 31.99
CA ARG A 915 -1.22 28.36 31.83
C ARG A 915 -0.61 28.43 30.43
N ASN A 916 -1.09 29.36 29.62
CA ASN A 916 -0.50 29.73 28.37
C ASN A 916 0.95 30.17 28.64
N VAL A 917 1.91 29.30 28.38
CA VAL A 917 3.34 29.61 28.41
C VAL A 917 3.64 30.34 27.13
N THR A 918 4.20 31.54 27.18
CA THR A 918 4.62 32.27 25.97
C THR A 918 5.81 31.58 25.32
N LEU A 919 6.02 31.80 24.02
CA LEU A 919 7.15 31.23 23.28
C LEU A 919 8.49 31.64 23.94
N SER A 920 8.57 32.87 24.46
CA SER A 920 9.74 33.38 25.19
C SER A 920 10.04 32.55 26.45
N GLU A 921 9.04 32.25 27.27
CA GLU A 921 9.22 31.43 28.48
C GLU A 921 9.56 29.97 28.17
N ALA A 922 9.07 29.42 27.05
CA ALA A 922 9.44 28.09 26.60
C ALA A 922 10.90 28.04 26.13
N VAL A 923 11.36 29.05 25.37
CA VAL A 923 12.75 29.18 24.92
C VAL A 923 13.71 29.39 26.12
N ASP A 924 13.34 30.24 27.08
CA ASP A 924 14.17 30.48 28.27
C ASP A 924 14.31 29.21 29.14
N ARG A 925 13.26 28.38 29.22
CA ARG A 925 13.31 27.07 29.89
C ARG A 925 14.27 26.13 29.18
N LEU A 926 14.15 25.97 27.86
CA LEU A 926 15.02 25.11 27.06
C LEU A 926 16.51 25.56 27.14
N GLU A 927 16.76 26.86 27.02
CA GLU A 927 18.11 27.41 27.17
C GLU A 927 18.71 27.11 28.56
N ARG A 928 17.92 27.24 29.62
CA ARG A 928 18.31 26.91 30.99
C ARG A 928 18.68 25.44 31.12
N GLU A 929 17.85 24.53 30.63
CA GLU A 929 18.07 23.07 30.67
C GLU A 929 19.38 22.71 29.92
N MET A 930 19.58 23.27 28.74
CA MET A 930 20.78 23.03 27.94
C MET A 930 22.06 23.53 28.65
N ILE A 931 22.03 24.69 29.27
CA ILE A 931 23.17 25.25 30.01
C ILE A 931 23.48 24.41 31.25
N VAL A 932 22.49 24.03 32.04
CA VAL A 932 22.66 23.18 33.22
C VAL A 932 23.25 21.83 32.87
N ALA A 933 22.70 21.17 31.86
CA ALA A 933 23.18 19.86 31.38
C ALA A 933 24.63 19.94 30.82
N ALA A 934 24.98 21.03 30.17
CA ALA A 934 26.37 21.25 29.69
C ALA A 934 27.37 21.56 30.82
N LEU A 935 26.93 22.31 31.83
CA LEU A 935 27.75 22.58 33.04
C LEU A 935 28.02 21.28 33.82
N GLN A 936 27.01 20.43 34.00
CA GLN A 936 27.18 19.13 34.66
C GLN A 936 28.16 18.23 33.91
N ARG A 937 28.07 18.13 32.57
CA ARG A 937 28.99 17.34 31.74
C ARG A 937 30.42 17.88 31.76
N SER A 938 30.59 19.16 31.94
CA SER A 938 31.89 19.82 31.98
C SER A 938 32.43 20.08 33.41
N ALA A 939 31.84 19.43 34.44
CA ALA A 939 32.17 19.59 35.85
C ALA A 939 32.34 21.08 36.28
N GLY A 940 31.44 21.94 35.83
CA GLY A 940 31.44 23.39 36.12
C GLY A 940 32.42 24.23 35.30
N ASN A 941 33.15 23.66 34.36
CA ASN A 941 34.14 24.41 33.57
C ASN A 941 33.47 25.28 32.49
N ILE A 942 33.34 26.58 32.79
CA ILE A 942 32.66 27.58 31.94
C ILE A 942 33.25 27.67 30.52
N SER A 943 34.59 27.52 30.37
CA SER A 943 35.19 27.60 29.03
C SER A 943 34.90 26.41 28.15
N GLN A 944 34.83 25.22 28.74
CA GLN A 944 34.40 23.99 28.03
C GLN A 944 32.91 24.00 27.74
N THR A 945 32.09 24.44 28.70
CA THR A 945 30.63 24.57 28.53
C THR A 945 30.29 25.56 27.43
N ALA A 946 30.92 26.73 27.37
CA ALA A 946 30.70 27.70 26.30
C ALA A 946 31.05 27.13 24.91
N ARG A 947 32.16 26.39 24.80
CA ARG A 947 32.57 25.76 23.54
C ARG A 947 31.58 24.64 23.13
N ALA A 948 31.12 23.82 24.08
CA ALA A 948 30.16 22.74 23.83
C ALA A 948 28.80 23.29 23.39
N LEU A 949 28.39 24.47 23.81
CA LEU A 949 27.16 25.14 23.43
C LEU A 949 27.30 26.09 22.24
N GLY A 950 28.47 26.18 21.60
CA GLY A 950 28.72 27.10 20.48
C GLY A 950 28.67 28.58 20.87
N LEU A 951 28.91 28.91 22.16
CA LEU A 951 28.84 30.26 22.70
C LEU A 951 30.24 30.81 23.03
N THR A 952 30.38 32.15 23.03
CA THR A 952 31.54 32.78 23.64
C THR A 952 31.43 32.70 25.17
N ARG A 953 32.57 32.70 25.89
CA ARG A 953 32.58 32.68 27.37
C ARG A 953 31.73 33.81 27.96
N ARG A 954 31.80 35.01 27.37
CA ARG A 954 31.00 36.17 27.77
C ARG A 954 29.52 36.00 27.46
N GLY A 955 29.19 35.37 26.30
CA GLY A 955 27.82 35.06 25.92
C GLY A 955 27.16 34.03 26.84
N LEU A 956 27.93 33.04 27.32
CA LEU A 956 27.44 32.08 28.30
C LEU A 956 27.16 32.74 29.64
N TYR A 957 28.05 33.60 30.15
CA TYR A 957 27.82 34.33 31.40
C TYR A 957 26.55 35.21 31.34
N LEU A 958 26.35 35.94 30.24
CA LEU A 958 25.13 36.78 30.06
C LEU A 958 23.85 35.94 30.02
N LYS A 959 23.91 34.75 29.42
CA LYS A 959 22.75 33.84 29.41
C LYS A 959 22.49 33.18 30.78
N MET A 960 23.57 32.81 31.48
CA MET A 960 23.45 32.26 32.84
C MET A 960 22.88 33.30 33.80
N ASP A 961 23.31 34.53 33.75
CA ASP A 961 22.81 35.65 34.58
C ASP A 961 21.33 35.94 34.29
N ARG A 962 20.97 36.04 32.98
CA ARG A 962 19.59 36.25 32.57
C ARG A 962 18.65 35.10 33.00
N LEU A 963 19.11 33.86 32.96
CA LEU A 963 18.34 32.66 33.23
C LEU A 963 18.44 32.19 34.68
N GLY A 964 19.23 32.89 35.54
CA GLY A 964 19.41 32.56 36.97
C GLY A 964 20.07 31.18 37.17
N VAL A 965 21.12 30.86 36.40
CA VAL A 965 21.88 29.62 36.51
C VAL A 965 23.26 29.92 37.13
N GLU A 966 23.57 29.31 38.28
CA GLU A 966 24.86 29.45 38.95
C GLU A 966 25.89 28.41 38.46
N ALA A 967 27.17 28.73 38.45
CA ALA A 967 28.23 27.87 37.93
C ALA A 967 28.55 26.63 38.82
N ASN A 968 27.95 26.55 40.00
CA ASN A 968 28.23 25.51 41.03
C ASN A 968 27.16 24.48 41.21
N THR A 969 26.32 24.24 40.23
CA THR A 969 25.34 23.13 40.27
C THR A 969 25.71 22.01 39.36
#